data_b3d576c64098ac8efd39298f66376997
#
_entry.id   b3d576c64098ac8efd39298f66376997
#
_cell.length_a   1.000
_cell.length_b   1.000
_cell.length_c   1.000
_cell.angle_alpha   90.00
_cell.angle_beta   90.00
_cell.angle_gamma   90.00
#
_symmetry.space_group_name_H-M   'P 1'
#
loop_
_entity.id
_entity.type
_entity.pdbx_description
1 polymer ?
#
loop_
_entity_poly.entity_id
_entity_poly.type
_entity_poly.pdbx_seq_one_letter_code
_entity_poly.pdbx_strand_id
1 'polypeptide(L)'
;MERRRLGFLLLWCFMCMTCQAQKNGDMPFSVVIRDGSTGEVVWYVNALLLDADSAVVDTLKCDRVLRKSSMEYEYSGILPKSGKYILKCTFDRLFTPLFFPFEVELRKSQRMVRLPDLFMKRKDEPQAQMLQEVEVVATKLKFYFDKDTVVYNADAFKTVAGSVLEDLLKKMPDIQLKGNTILYKGNPVRNLLLNGKDFFNRDRHTILKHIPPYMVKEVRVFDKKEDSNSLIKREREMRGLTMDVRLKKEYSTFFLGDATAGLGTDQRYMGQIFGLAFSSRMRLSGLASLNNVNKIPVMSYEESYQNWGGFGDCARDNIQLRYNLDEPLGLYSLMGDVELEYKDDLVTRRTSEIKFYQTGDVFGRSAFNGRTRSFDFSTNHSFNFLGNTIWDFTLQPSFRYSHVKNRDSSLGATFEKDVFSHLGKGWLDSLSLPVLTEPLRSDAINRRTVEEMEDGHSLDASLRLDKDLTWKQAGQNLQFSLIANYKENKHRTYYHGNVDYYENPSLSSDRRNNYNLTKYNKRGIEGAISYKRKLGERNDVSFIYRSSHSSNEDNRALYLLHLLDGWEDSASHPLGELPSTSELFSTLDGANSHDYQKLQNDNSLNLNYRYSYKENRQEKYGVSINIPLKLYHEKLHYSNQLIDTTASRTNVITRVDASFSHSTLGEKPIKLWFSYNFSQSSPSMLQLLNIRDNSDPLVITEGNPHLKNAASHYFGLYLSKRIPYGDISFEANHQFVDNQIATSRVYNRLSGVTRYRPQNIDGNNTTRASVRWNGRFKRKGKIHISNFSNQWSVHLNKNVDLSTTEENTDFTQSVVRNRYLTNMTGIGISLYGILLVTNAEVEFRHSTGNSPRFQDINAWKVQIGNTIKYEYKSWRASSEIKYERYWGYNHSPMNKGLLLCNMELVRKFSKCDLKLEVYDLFNQYKGVDMYVNGQGKIETITNILRRYLMFQLTYKFNNKK
;
A
#
# COMPACT_ATOMS: atom_id res chain seq x y z
N MET A 1 28.14 37.47 17.84
CA MET A 1 27.91 37.20 19.27
C MET A 1 26.40 37.03 19.62
N GLU A 2 25.50 37.51 18.80
CA GLU A 2 24.02 37.44 19.10
C GLU A 2 23.37 36.10 18.85
N ARG A 3 23.90 35.26 17.96
CA ARG A 3 23.31 33.93 17.69
C ARG A 3 23.45 32.88 18.81
N ARG A 4 24.35 33.08 19.76
CA ARG A 4 24.53 32.21 20.93
C ARG A 4 23.58 32.50 22.09
N ARG A 5 22.98 33.70 22.15
CA ARG A 5 22.09 34.12 23.24
C ARG A 5 20.66 33.61 23.03
N LEU A 6 20.20 33.41 21.77
CA LEU A 6 18.83 32.90 21.47
C LEU A 6 18.68 31.40 21.77
N GLY A 7 19.77 30.61 21.55
CA GLY A 7 19.76 29.19 21.89
C GLY A 7 19.72 28.91 23.40
N PHE A 8 20.35 29.77 24.18
CA PHE A 8 20.34 29.65 25.65
C PHE A 8 19.02 30.09 26.28
N LEU A 9 18.34 31.07 25.70
CA LEU A 9 17.02 31.53 26.19
C LEU A 9 15.92 30.47 25.90
N LEU A 10 15.96 29.77 24.77
CA LEU A 10 15.05 28.66 24.46
C LEU A 10 15.29 27.45 25.37
N LEU A 11 16.57 27.16 25.69
CA LEU A 11 16.91 26.08 26.64
C LEU A 11 16.49 26.41 28.07
N TRP A 12 16.56 27.69 28.45
CA TRP A 12 16.20 28.15 29.78
C TRP A 12 14.68 28.28 29.99
N CYS A 13 13.93 28.66 28.97
CA CYS A 13 12.48 28.56 28.98
C CYS A 13 11.99 27.10 29.05
N PHE A 14 12.73 26.15 28.46
CA PHE A 14 12.39 24.72 28.53
C PHE A 14 12.66 24.12 29.93
N MET A 15 13.66 24.64 30.65
CA MET A 15 13.98 24.19 32.01
C MET A 15 13.06 24.74 33.09
N CYS A 16 12.42 25.89 32.87
CA CYS A 16 11.50 26.51 33.85
C CYS A 16 10.08 25.93 33.86
N MET A 17 9.70 25.03 32.87
CA MET A 17 8.38 24.44 32.84
C MET A 17 8.23 23.09 33.59
N THR A 18 9.25 22.59 34.28
CA THR A 18 9.23 21.28 34.93
C THR A 18 9.09 21.30 36.45
N CYS A 19 8.85 22.44 37.06
CA CYS A 19 8.57 22.51 38.51
C CYS A 19 7.04 22.61 38.77
N GLN A 20 6.34 21.47 38.76
CA GLN A 20 5.07 21.35 39.46
C GLN A 20 5.32 20.74 40.84
N ALA A 21 5.01 21.51 41.87
CA ALA A 21 5.14 21.17 43.27
C ALA A 21 4.34 19.89 43.58
N GLN A 22 5.01 18.91 44.20
CA GLN A 22 4.38 17.80 44.87
C GLN A 22 3.49 18.35 45.99
N LYS A 23 2.23 17.95 46.02
CA LYS A 23 1.34 18.22 47.16
C LYS A 23 1.94 17.54 48.40
N ASN A 24 2.18 18.30 49.46
CA ASN A 24 2.63 17.82 50.75
C ASN A 24 1.66 16.76 51.29
N GLY A 25 2.09 15.54 51.45
CA GLY A 25 1.39 14.49 52.19
C GLY A 25 1.44 13.11 51.58
N ASP A 26 1.59 12.98 50.27
CA ASP A 26 1.48 11.70 49.56
C ASP A 26 2.81 10.91 49.56
N MET A 27 2.83 9.69 50.12
CA MET A 27 4.01 8.83 50.21
C MET A 27 3.92 7.69 49.18
N PRO A 28 4.86 7.57 48.23
CA PRO A 28 4.90 6.45 47.32
C PRO A 28 5.24 5.15 48.07
N PHE A 29 4.60 4.04 47.68
CA PHE A 29 4.94 2.72 48.14
C PHE A 29 5.01 1.71 46.98
N SER A 30 5.69 0.59 47.21
CA SER A 30 5.84 -0.45 46.21
C SER A 30 5.78 -1.87 46.78
N VAL A 31 5.40 -2.84 45.96
CA VAL A 31 5.25 -4.26 46.29
C VAL A 31 5.55 -5.13 45.06
N VAL A 32 6.15 -6.30 45.29
CA VAL A 32 6.30 -7.35 44.26
C VAL A 32 5.29 -8.46 44.54
N ILE A 33 4.55 -8.87 43.50
CA ILE A 33 3.56 -9.95 43.62
C ILE A 33 4.07 -11.15 42.81
N ARG A 34 4.17 -12.30 43.47
CA ARG A 34 4.70 -13.54 42.92
C ARG A 34 3.66 -14.67 42.91
N ASP A 35 3.82 -15.58 41.97
CA ASP A 35 3.13 -16.87 41.95
C ASP A 35 3.69 -17.76 43.10
N GLY A 36 2.82 -18.21 44.01
CA GLY A 36 3.22 -19.02 45.15
C GLY A 36 3.76 -20.42 44.80
N SER A 37 3.51 -20.91 43.58
CA SER A 37 3.97 -22.22 43.13
C SER A 37 5.27 -22.17 42.33
N THR A 38 5.50 -21.07 41.56
CA THR A 38 6.69 -20.95 40.69
C THR A 38 7.72 -19.95 41.21
N GLY A 39 7.31 -19.04 42.14
CA GLY A 39 8.13 -17.93 42.61
C GLY A 39 8.31 -16.79 41.57
N GLU A 40 7.78 -16.95 40.38
CA GLU A 40 7.88 -15.94 39.32
C GLU A 40 6.99 -14.72 39.61
N VAL A 41 7.41 -13.54 39.16
CA VAL A 41 6.64 -12.31 39.33
C VAL A 41 5.40 -12.30 38.45
N VAL A 42 4.24 -12.04 39.05
CA VAL A 42 2.97 -11.92 38.35
C VAL A 42 2.73 -10.43 38.01
N TRP A 43 2.91 -10.02 36.75
CA TRP A 43 2.93 -8.62 36.31
C TRP A 43 1.59 -8.09 35.83
N TYR A 44 0.52 -8.88 35.84
CA TYR A 44 -0.81 -8.54 35.34
C TYR A 44 -1.93 -8.67 36.39
N VAL A 45 -1.59 -8.48 37.65
CA VAL A 45 -2.53 -8.50 38.79
C VAL A 45 -3.25 -7.15 38.87
N ASN A 46 -4.56 -7.17 39.04
CA ASN A 46 -5.30 -5.97 39.42
C ASN A 46 -5.13 -5.78 40.95
N ALA A 47 -4.24 -4.86 41.33
CA ALA A 47 -3.90 -4.56 42.72
C ALA A 47 -4.55 -3.23 43.13
N LEU A 48 -5.41 -3.29 44.15
CA LEU A 48 -6.15 -2.14 44.68
C LEU A 48 -5.73 -1.91 46.14
N LEU A 49 -5.41 -0.66 46.43
CA LEU A 49 -5.24 -0.21 47.80
C LEU A 49 -6.60 0.17 48.41
N LEU A 50 -6.98 -0.46 49.48
CA LEU A 50 -8.22 -0.18 50.23
C LEU A 50 -7.88 0.40 51.60
N ASP A 51 -8.73 1.25 52.14
CA ASP A 51 -8.67 1.72 53.50
C ASP A 51 -9.31 0.66 54.47
N ALA A 52 -9.36 1.02 55.75
CA ALA A 52 -9.93 0.16 56.79
C ALA A 52 -11.44 -0.14 56.58
N ASP A 53 -12.16 0.73 55.87
CA ASP A 53 -13.58 0.61 55.57
C ASP A 53 -13.80 -0.09 54.19
N SER A 54 -12.74 -0.64 53.60
CA SER A 54 -12.74 -1.30 52.27
C SER A 54 -13.05 -0.40 51.08
N ALA A 55 -12.96 0.93 51.24
CA ALA A 55 -13.06 1.89 50.11
C ALA A 55 -11.74 1.94 49.34
N VAL A 56 -11.82 2.07 48.00
CA VAL A 56 -10.63 2.13 47.12
C VAL A 56 -9.92 3.46 47.27
N VAL A 57 -8.69 3.44 47.80
CA VAL A 57 -7.81 4.59 47.98
C VAL A 57 -6.97 4.84 46.73
N ASP A 58 -6.38 3.79 46.16
CA ASP A 58 -5.56 3.86 44.94
C ASP A 58 -5.59 2.55 44.15
N THR A 59 -5.26 2.64 42.87
CA THR A 59 -5.07 1.48 41.99
C THR A 59 -3.60 1.41 41.60
N LEU A 60 -2.90 0.35 42.05
CA LEU A 60 -1.46 0.23 41.83
C LEU A 60 -1.14 0.07 40.35
N LYS A 61 -0.05 0.70 39.95
CA LYS A 61 0.53 0.56 38.63
C LYS A 61 1.68 -0.43 38.66
N CYS A 62 1.73 -1.29 37.67
CA CYS A 62 2.82 -2.26 37.51
C CYS A 62 3.88 -1.65 36.56
N ASP A 63 5.05 -1.39 37.11
CA ASP A 63 6.19 -0.84 36.36
C ASP A 63 7.39 -1.81 36.43
N ARG A 64 8.28 -1.71 35.42
CA ARG A 64 9.55 -2.45 35.44
C ARG A 64 10.61 -1.64 36.15
N VAL A 65 11.29 -2.29 37.07
CA VAL A 65 12.36 -1.68 37.87
C VAL A 65 13.62 -2.53 37.76
N LEU A 66 14.77 -1.89 37.49
CA LEU A 66 16.07 -2.57 37.50
C LEU A 66 16.53 -2.75 38.94
N ARG A 67 16.73 -4.03 39.38
CA ARG A 67 17.25 -4.38 40.69
C ARG A 67 18.43 -5.33 40.57
N LYS A 68 19.56 -5.02 41.24
CA LYS A 68 20.74 -5.88 41.33
C LYS A 68 21.06 -6.69 40.07
N SER A 69 21.02 -6.03 38.92
CA SER A 69 21.29 -6.58 37.56
C SER A 69 20.16 -7.41 36.94
N SER A 70 18.96 -7.46 37.54
CA SER A 70 17.77 -8.07 36.93
C SER A 70 16.62 -7.08 36.83
N MET A 71 15.83 -7.21 35.75
CA MET A 71 14.60 -6.44 35.58
C MET A 71 13.44 -7.17 36.26
N GLU A 72 12.82 -6.52 37.23
CA GLU A 72 11.66 -7.07 37.95
C GLU A 72 10.43 -6.19 37.73
N TYR A 73 9.23 -6.77 37.83
CA TYR A 73 7.99 -6.01 37.82
C TYR A 73 7.60 -5.69 39.28
N GLU A 74 7.33 -4.42 39.52
CA GLU A 74 6.95 -3.90 40.82
C GLU A 74 5.65 -3.11 40.69
N TYR A 75 4.74 -3.33 41.64
CA TYR A 75 3.50 -2.57 41.74
C TYR A 75 3.75 -1.37 42.63
N SER A 76 3.40 -0.17 42.14
CA SER A 76 3.56 1.09 42.88
C SER A 76 2.23 1.83 43.03
N GLY A 77 2.05 2.47 44.17
CA GLY A 77 0.88 3.30 44.47
C GLY A 77 1.25 4.42 45.45
N ILE A 78 0.24 5.16 45.94
CA ILE A 78 0.40 6.32 46.83
C ILE A 78 -0.39 6.10 48.13
N LEU A 79 0.27 6.28 49.26
CA LEU A 79 -0.32 6.31 50.61
C LEU A 79 -0.61 7.77 51.00
N PRO A 80 -1.88 8.16 51.19
CA PRO A 80 -2.22 9.56 51.48
C PRO A 80 -1.97 9.97 52.93
N LYS A 81 -1.98 9.04 53.89
CA LYS A 81 -1.77 9.30 55.31
C LYS A 81 -1.29 8.03 56.04
N SER A 82 -0.81 8.19 57.27
CA SER A 82 -0.56 7.04 58.18
C SER A 82 -1.88 6.35 58.51
N GLY A 83 -1.89 5.02 58.58
CA GLY A 83 -3.09 4.26 58.91
C GLY A 83 -3.03 2.79 58.50
N LYS A 84 -4.17 2.12 58.63
CA LYS A 84 -4.35 0.71 58.27
C LYS A 84 -4.91 0.63 56.84
N TYR A 85 -4.32 -0.24 56.04
CA TYR A 85 -4.70 -0.45 54.67
C TYR A 85 -4.78 -1.93 54.32
N ILE A 86 -5.53 -2.28 53.30
CA ILE A 86 -5.63 -3.62 52.74
C ILE A 86 -5.23 -3.58 51.28
N LEU A 87 -4.22 -4.34 50.86
CA LEU A 87 -3.89 -4.54 49.49
C LEU A 87 -4.67 -5.72 48.93
N LYS A 88 -5.62 -5.47 48.04
CA LYS A 88 -6.42 -6.46 47.35
C LYS A 88 -5.82 -6.79 46.01
N CYS A 89 -5.30 -7.99 45.81
CA CYS A 89 -4.72 -8.47 44.57
C CYS A 89 -5.66 -9.49 43.93
N THR A 90 -6.13 -9.23 42.73
CA THR A 90 -7.04 -10.12 41.99
C THR A 90 -6.49 -10.39 40.60
N PHE A 91 -6.54 -11.65 40.17
CA PHE A 91 -6.24 -12.06 38.81
C PHE A 91 -7.24 -13.13 38.36
N ASP A 92 -7.94 -12.82 37.26
CA ASP A 92 -9.05 -13.62 36.75
C ASP A 92 -8.66 -15.09 36.53
N ARG A 93 -9.34 -15.97 37.24
CA ARG A 93 -9.44 -17.42 37.08
C ARG A 93 -8.21 -18.30 37.43
N LEU A 94 -7.02 -17.73 37.58
CA LEU A 94 -5.81 -18.53 37.87
C LEU A 94 -5.41 -18.52 39.33
N PHE A 95 -5.66 -17.42 40.04
CA PHE A 95 -5.27 -17.27 41.46
C PHE A 95 -6.48 -16.99 42.34
N THR A 96 -6.41 -17.43 43.58
CA THR A 96 -7.34 -16.99 44.62
C THR A 96 -7.06 -15.52 44.94
N PRO A 97 -8.11 -14.67 45.12
CA PRO A 97 -7.90 -13.28 45.54
C PRO A 97 -7.06 -13.23 46.83
N LEU A 98 -6.02 -12.40 46.81
CA LEU A 98 -5.16 -12.17 47.97
C LEU A 98 -5.56 -10.84 48.62
N PHE A 99 -5.80 -10.86 49.93
CA PHE A 99 -6.02 -9.66 50.75
C PHE A 99 -4.89 -9.58 51.76
N PHE A 100 -4.09 -8.52 51.66
CA PHE A 100 -2.95 -8.30 52.52
C PHE A 100 -3.15 -7.05 53.38
N PRO A 101 -3.56 -7.18 54.66
CA PRO A 101 -3.68 -6.06 55.60
C PRO A 101 -2.29 -5.61 56.07
N PHE A 102 -2.05 -4.31 56.11
CA PHE A 102 -0.82 -3.70 56.62
C PHE A 102 -1.10 -2.36 57.26
N GLU A 103 -0.21 -1.97 58.18
CA GLU A 103 -0.29 -0.69 58.89
C GLU A 103 1.00 0.11 58.61
N VAL A 104 0.86 1.38 58.35
CA VAL A 104 1.99 2.26 58.00
C VAL A 104 1.97 3.52 58.84
N GLU A 105 3.12 3.81 59.47
CA GLU A 105 3.44 5.13 60.03
C GLU A 105 4.34 5.89 59.08
N LEU A 106 3.84 6.99 58.47
CA LEU A 106 4.60 7.80 57.54
C LEU A 106 5.50 8.78 58.32
N ARG A 107 6.84 8.62 58.18
CA ARG A 107 7.83 9.52 58.81
C ARG A 107 8.35 10.53 57.80
N LYS A 108 8.49 11.83 58.22
CA LYS A 108 8.95 12.95 57.33
C LYS A 108 10.29 12.72 56.65
N SER A 109 11.12 11.82 57.11
CA SER A 109 12.41 11.46 56.50
C SER A 109 12.33 10.29 55.50
N GLN A 110 11.20 9.66 55.35
CA GLN A 110 11.03 8.48 54.51
C GLN A 110 10.63 8.91 53.07
N ARG A 111 11.34 8.41 52.07
CA ARG A 111 11.07 8.73 50.66
C ARG A 111 10.15 7.74 49.94
N MET A 112 10.02 6.51 50.44
CA MET A 112 9.23 5.42 49.89
C MET A 112 8.99 4.31 50.93
N VAL A 113 7.83 3.72 50.92
CA VAL A 113 7.50 2.53 51.71
C VAL A 113 7.57 1.28 50.83
N ARG A 114 8.22 0.23 51.25
CA ARG A 114 8.29 -1.01 50.53
C ARG A 114 7.63 -2.12 51.34
N LEU A 115 6.63 -2.77 50.73
CA LEU A 115 6.00 -3.93 51.28
C LEU A 115 6.81 -5.21 50.97
N PRO A 116 6.68 -6.28 51.79
CA PRO A 116 7.28 -7.57 51.50
C PRO A 116 6.71 -8.16 50.18
N ASP A 117 7.45 -9.07 49.54
CA ASP A 117 6.96 -9.81 48.40
C ASP A 117 5.71 -10.61 48.78
N LEU A 118 4.64 -10.48 47.99
CA LEU A 118 3.37 -11.15 48.21
C LEU A 118 3.22 -12.34 47.27
N PHE A 119 2.72 -13.46 47.77
CA PHE A 119 2.58 -14.71 47.06
C PHE A 119 1.10 -15.03 46.84
N MET A 120 0.65 -15.12 45.57
CA MET A 120 -0.71 -15.53 45.22
C MET A 120 -0.77 -17.05 45.06
N LYS A 121 -1.76 -17.69 45.65
CA LYS A 121 -2.02 -19.14 45.48
C LYS A 121 -2.82 -19.38 44.21
N ARG A 122 -2.40 -20.35 43.39
CA ARG A 122 -3.22 -20.80 42.26
C ARG A 122 -4.48 -21.49 42.81
N LYS A 123 -5.59 -21.33 42.11
CA LYS A 123 -6.80 -22.13 42.35
C LYS A 123 -6.44 -23.58 42.03
N ASP A 124 -6.46 -24.47 43.04
CA ASP A 124 -6.25 -25.89 42.81
C ASP A 124 -7.27 -26.39 41.78
N GLU A 125 -6.81 -27.06 40.72
CA GLU A 125 -7.70 -27.79 39.84
C GLU A 125 -8.40 -28.86 40.70
N PRO A 126 -9.74 -28.97 40.62
CA PRO A 126 -10.42 -30.04 41.38
C PRO A 126 -9.89 -31.39 40.88
N GLN A 127 -9.36 -32.22 41.78
CA GLN A 127 -9.05 -33.60 41.49
C GLN A 127 -10.32 -34.26 40.93
N ALA A 128 -10.21 -34.79 39.72
CA ALA A 128 -11.30 -35.49 39.04
C ALA A 128 -11.63 -36.76 39.83
N GLN A 129 -12.64 -36.70 40.70
CA GLN A 129 -13.34 -37.90 41.12
C GLN A 129 -14.04 -38.47 39.89
N MET A 130 -13.67 -39.68 39.47
CA MET A 130 -14.39 -40.47 38.47
C MET A 130 -15.84 -40.69 38.94
N LEU A 131 -16.72 -39.81 38.58
CA LEU A 131 -18.16 -40.06 38.59
C LEU A 131 -18.53 -40.77 37.28
N GLN A 132 -19.38 -41.80 37.39
CA GLN A 132 -19.93 -42.55 36.25
C GLN A 132 -20.46 -41.60 35.17
N GLU A 133 -20.19 -41.97 33.93
CA GLU A 133 -20.54 -41.24 32.72
C GLU A 133 -22.06 -41.01 32.65
N VAL A 134 -22.49 -39.85 33.04
CA VAL A 134 -23.81 -39.33 32.69
C VAL A 134 -23.65 -38.51 31.41
N GLU A 135 -24.13 -39.05 30.29
CA GLU A 135 -24.16 -38.38 29.01
C GLU A 135 -25.13 -37.20 29.07
N VAL A 136 -24.67 -36.05 29.57
CA VAL A 136 -25.39 -34.77 29.48
C VAL A 136 -25.17 -34.23 28.09
N VAL A 137 -26.14 -34.40 27.24
CA VAL A 137 -26.21 -33.68 25.95
C VAL A 137 -26.47 -32.19 26.22
N ALA A 138 -25.45 -31.50 26.72
CA ALA A 138 -25.47 -30.05 26.87
C ALA A 138 -25.32 -29.44 25.48
N THR A 139 -26.35 -28.78 24.99
CA THR A 139 -26.32 -27.96 23.78
C THR A 139 -25.27 -26.87 24.01
N LYS A 140 -24.08 -27.01 23.43
CA LYS A 140 -23.00 -26.02 23.55
C LYS A 140 -23.51 -24.68 23.03
N LEU A 141 -23.52 -23.64 23.88
CA LEU A 141 -23.87 -22.29 23.50
C LEU A 141 -22.99 -21.85 22.34
N LYS A 142 -23.59 -21.39 21.24
CA LYS A 142 -22.86 -20.95 20.04
C LYS A 142 -22.04 -19.70 20.32
N PHE A 143 -22.57 -18.77 21.09
CA PHE A 143 -21.88 -17.57 21.53
C PHE A 143 -22.47 -17.03 22.83
N TYR A 144 -21.67 -16.24 23.55
CA TYR A 144 -22.08 -15.57 24.77
C TYR A 144 -21.37 -14.20 24.88
N PHE A 145 -21.83 -13.36 25.79
CA PHE A 145 -21.23 -12.06 26.08
C PHE A 145 -20.40 -12.14 27.36
N ASP A 146 -19.15 -11.73 27.25
CA ASP A 146 -18.25 -11.52 28.41
C ASP A 146 -17.95 -10.00 28.46
N LYS A 147 -18.74 -9.25 29.26
CA LYS A 147 -18.75 -7.78 29.30
C LYS A 147 -18.97 -7.19 27.86
N ASP A 148 -18.02 -6.41 27.37
CA ASP A 148 -18.04 -5.80 26.03
C ASP A 148 -17.53 -6.72 24.91
N THR A 149 -17.18 -7.98 25.23
CA THR A 149 -16.63 -8.97 24.31
C THR A 149 -17.68 -10.00 23.92
N VAL A 150 -17.82 -10.26 22.62
CA VAL A 150 -18.60 -11.39 22.13
C VAL A 150 -17.68 -12.58 21.93
N VAL A 151 -18.01 -13.71 22.57
CA VAL A 151 -17.21 -14.93 22.51
C VAL A 151 -17.98 -16.01 21.77
N TYR A 152 -17.45 -16.46 20.63
CA TYR A 152 -17.98 -17.58 19.86
C TYR A 152 -17.24 -18.87 20.23
N ASN A 153 -17.98 -19.93 20.59
CA ASN A 153 -17.42 -21.24 20.80
C ASN A 153 -17.22 -21.96 19.46
N ALA A 154 -15.97 -22.20 19.06
CA ALA A 154 -15.66 -22.76 17.74
C ALA A 154 -16.24 -24.18 17.55
N ASP A 155 -16.25 -25.02 18.59
CA ASP A 155 -16.77 -26.40 18.54
C ASP A 155 -18.29 -26.48 18.31
N ALA A 156 -19.02 -25.37 18.52
CA ALA A 156 -20.46 -25.30 18.28
C ALA A 156 -20.82 -25.14 16.78
N PHE A 157 -19.82 -24.93 15.91
CA PHE A 157 -19.99 -24.73 14.47
C PHE A 157 -19.36 -25.90 13.70
N LYS A 158 -20.17 -26.81 13.19
CA LYS A 158 -19.70 -27.96 12.42
C LYS A 158 -19.07 -27.50 11.10
N THR A 159 -17.82 -27.87 10.85
CA THR A 159 -17.08 -27.64 9.59
C THR A 159 -16.77 -28.99 8.93
N VAL A 160 -16.59 -28.97 7.60
CA VAL A 160 -16.22 -30.16 6.82
C VAL A 160 -14.74 -30.47 7.01
N ALA A 161 -14.32 -31.72 6.87
CA ALA A 161 -12.91 -32.08 6.87
C ALA A 161 -12.15 -31.27 5.81
N GLY A 162 -10.94 -30.76 6.16
CA GLY A 162 -10.15 -29.90 5.27
C GLY A 162 -10.59 -28.43 5.23
N SER A 163 -11.59 -28.01 6.06
CA SER A 163 -11.96 -26.60 6.21
C SER A 163 -10.85 -25.81 6.91
N VAL A 164 -10.84 -24.49 6.68
CA VAL A 164 -9.92 -23.52 7.30
C VAL A 164 -10.68 -22.52 8.16
N LEU A 165 -9.98 -21.66 8.88
CA LEU A 165 -10.59 -20.64 9.76
C LEU A 165 -11.61 -19.76 9.03
N GLU A 166 -11.33 -19.40 7.79
CA GLU A 166 -12.29 -18.66 6.95
C GLU A 166 -13.65 -19.36 6.87
N ASP A 167 -13.66 -20.67 6.67
CA ASP A 167 -14.89 -21.47 6.57
C ASP A 167 -15.65 -21.53 7.91
N LEU A 168 -14.91 -21.53 9.03
CA LEU A 168 -15.47 -21.44 10.37
C LEU A 168 -16.12 -20.07 10.61
N LEU A 169 -15.42 -18.99 10.31
CA LEU A 169 -15.91 -17.62 10.53
C LEU A 169 -17.15 -17.31 9.70
N LYS A 170 -17.25 -17.81 8.46
CA LYS A 170 -18.46 -17.70 7.61
C LYS A 170 -19.72 -18.30 8.24
N LYS A 171 -19.57 -19.26 9.15
CA LYS A 171 -20.70 -19.92 9.86
C LYS A 171 -21.11 -19.19 11.14
N MET A 172 -20.29 -18.27 11.64
CA MET A 172 -20.58 -17.51 12.85
C MET A 172 -21.57 -16.37 12.56
N PRO A 173 -22.60 -16.18 13.41
CA PRO A 173 -23.54 -15.08 13.22
C PRO A 173 -22.82 -13.71 13.31
N ASP A 174 -23.36 -12.72 12.59
CA ASP A 174 -22.85 -11.35 12.52
C ASP A 174 -21.44 -11.17 11.92
N ILE A 175 -20.77 -12.26 11.52
CA ILE A 175 -19.47 -12.23 10.83
C ILE A 175 -19.68 -12.38 9.33
N GLN A 176 -19.07 -11.53 8.55
CA GLN A 176 -19.06 -11.56 7.09
C GLN A 176 -17.64 -11.40 6.58
N LEU A 177 -17.30 -12.10 5.51
CA LEU A 177 -16.03 -11.99 4.81
C LEU A 177 -16.27 -11.42 3.42
N LYS A 178 -15.61 -10.30 3.10
CA LYS A 178 -15.57 -9.69 1.78
C LYS A 178 -14.11 -9.63 1.33
N GLY A 179 -13.72 -10.58 0.46
CA GLY A 179 -12.29 -10.80 0.19
C GLY A 179 -11.56 -11.07 1.51
N ASN A 180 -10.48 -10.34 1.76
CA ASN A 180 -9.71 -10.42 3.01
C ASN A 180 -10.25 -9.57 4.16
N THR A 181 -11.35 -8.84 3.95
CA THR A 181 -11.93 -7.98 4.99
C THR A 181 -12.96 -8.76 5.81
N ILE A 182 -12.69 -8.88 7.10
CA ILE A 182 -13.65 -9.43 8.07
C ILE A 182 -14.56 -8.29 8.53
N LEU A 183 -15.86 -8.47 8.42
CA LEU A 183 -16.87 -7.54 8.93
C LEU A 183 -17.59 -8.18 10.11
N TYR A 184 -17.70 -7.47 11.20
CA TYR A 184 -18.54 -7.84 12.34
C TYR A 184 -19.69 -6.83 12.49
N LYS A 185 -20.93 -7.30 12.40
CA LYS A 185 -22.12 -6.43 12.34
C LYS A 185 -22.00 -5.31 11.30
N GLY A 186 -21.33 -5.63 10.16
CA GLY A 186 -21.08 -4.72 9.06
C GLY A 186 -19.97 -3.70 9.27
N ASN A 187 -19.30 -3.68 10.43
CA ASN A 187 -18.13 -2.85 10.70
C ASN A 187 -16.84 -3.65 10.41
N PRO A 188 -15.83 -3.05 9.76
CA PRO A 188 -14.58 -3.76 9.48
C PRO A 188 -13.82 -4.06 10.77
N VAL A 189 -13.43 -5.32 10.93
CA VAL A 189 -12.49 -5.74 11.97
C VAL A 189 -11.12 -5.19 11.60
N ARG A 190 -10.57 -4.32 12.43
CA ARG A 190 -9.26 -3.69 12.16
C ARG A 190 -8.09 -4.60 12.48
N ASN A 191 -8.20 -5.39 13.55
CA ASN A 191 -7.12 -6.25 14.03
C ASN A 191 -7.62 -7.70 14.10
N LEU A 192 -6.84 -8.62 13.55
CA LEU A 192 -7.00 -10.06 13.73
C LEU A 192 -5.82 -10.59 14.53
N LEU A 193 -6.09 -11.11 15.72
CA LEU A 193 -5.08 -11.64 16.64
C LEU A 193 -5.16 -13.16 16.71
N LEU A 194 -4.04 -13.80 17.01
CA LEU A 194 -3.96 -15.22 17.34
C LEU A 194 -3.39 -15.37 18.75
N ASN A 195 -4.18 -15.94 19.66
CA ASN A 195 -3.85 -16.03 21.08
C ASN A 195 -3.46 -14.68 21.72
N GLY A 196 -4.14 -13.58 21.31
CA GLY A 196 -3.93 -12.23 21.82
C GLY A 196 -2.76 -11.47 21.18
N LYS A 197 -1.98 -12.10 20.31
CA LYS A 197 -0.82 -11.50 19.66
C LYS A 197 -1.10 -11.14 18.20
N ASP A 198 -0.50 -10.06 17.74
CA ASP A 198 -0.50 -9.72 16.29
C ASP A 198 0.27 -10.80 15.51
N PHE A 199 -0.27 -11.13 14.35
CA PHE A 199 0.30 -12.16 13.52
C PHE A 199 0.85 -11.54 12.23
N PHE A 200 2.18 -11.64 12.06
CA PHE A 200 2.91 -11.16 10.89
C PHE A 200 2.42 -9.82 10.33
N ASN A 201 2.42 -8.79 11.15
CA ASN A 201 2.11 -7.47 10.67
C ASN A 201 0.68 -7.31 10.09
N ARG A 202 -0.33 -7.95 10.73
CA ARG A 202 -1.74 -8.02 10.32
C ARG A 202 -1.98 -8.88 9.07
N ASP A 203 -1.13 -9.87 8.81
CA ASP A 203 -1.39 -10.84 7.74
C ASP A 203 -2.59 -11.71 8.08
N ARG A 204 -3.77 -11.28 7.62
CA ARG A 204 -5.04 -11.99 7.82
C ARG A 204 -5.16 -13.20 6.93
N HIS A 205 -4.54 -13.15 5.74
CA HIS A 205 -4.66 -14.21 4.75
C HIS A 205 -4.09 -15.52 5.28
N THR A 206 -2.87 -15.48 5.81
CA THR A 206 -2.22 -16.66 6.39
C THR A 206 -3.05 -17.27 7.52
N ILE A 207 -3.61 -16.46 8.43
CA ILE A 207 -4.48 -16.98 9.50
C ILE A 207 -5.76 -17.59 8.94
N LEU A 208 -6.44 -16.89 8.02
CA LEU A 208 -7.74 -17.31 7.49
C LEU A 208 -7.66 -18.57 6.64
N LYS A 209 -6.59 -18.73 5.87
CA LYS A 209 -6.46 -19.79 4.85
C LYS A 209 -5.76 -21.05 5.35
N HIS A 210 -4.94 -20.94 6.41
CA HIS A 210 -4.12 -22.06 6.84
C HIS A 210 -4.48 -22.62 8.22
N ILE A 211 -5.13 -21.86 9.13
CA ILE A 211 -5.51 -22.38 10.46
C ILE A 211 -6.73 -23.31 10.35
N PRO A 212 -6.62 -24.61 10.73
CA PRO A 212 -7.76 -25.51 10.72
C PRO A 212 -8.75 -25.19 11.86
N PRO A 213 -10.08 -25.32 11.64
CA PRO A 213 -11.11 -25.07 12.67
C PRO A 213 -10.95 -25.90 13.94
N TYR A 214 -10.46 -27.13 13.85
CA TYR A 214 -10.31 -28.02 15.00
C TYR A 214 -9.26 -27.52 16.00
N MET A 215 -8.32 -26.67 15.60
CA MET A 215 -7.33 -26.03 16.48
C MET A 215 -7.94 -24.88 17.29
N VAL A 216 -9.06 -24.29 16.82
CA VAL A 216 -9.67 -23.10 17.42
C VAL A 216 -10.57 -23.52 18.60
N LYS A 217 -10.36 -22.88 19.75
CA LYS A 217 -11.21 -23.01 20.92
C LYS A 217 -12.39 -22.04 20.86
N GLU A 218 -12.06 -20.76 20.65
CA GLU A 218 -13.04 -19.69 20.65
C GLU A 218 -12.56 -18.50 19.81
N VAL A 219 -13.51 -17.71 19.33
CA VAL A 219 -13.24 -16.45 18.63
C VAL A 219 -13.87 -15.32 19.44
N ARG A 220 -13.05 -14.36 19.85
CA ARG A 220 -13.45 -13.20 20.66
C ARG A 220 -13.51 -11.96 19.77
N VAL A 221 -14.59 -11.18 19.88
CA VAL A 221 -14.74 -9.91 19.15
C VAL A 221 -15.01 -8.79 20.15
N PHE A 222 -14.15 -7.80 20.18
CA PHE A 222 -14.20 -6.67 21.12
C PHE A 222 -13.61 -5.40 20.50
N ASP A 223 -13.91 -4.25 21.11
CA ASP A 223 -13.28 -2.98 20.73
C ASP A 223 -12.02 -2.76 21.57
N LYS A 224 -10.86 -2.94 20.94
CA LYS A 224 -9.56 -2.74 21.60
C LYS A 224 -9.29 -1.26 21.79
N LYS A 225 -9.15 -0.84 23.03
CA LYS A 225 -8.62 0.47 23.40
C LYS A 225 -7.09 0.44 23.31
N GLU A 226 -6.49 1.63 23.32
CA GLU A 226 -5.03 1.77 23.42
C GLU A 226 -4.53 0.99 24.65
N ASP A 227 -3.66 0.02 24.42
CA ASP A 227 -3.04 -0.73 25.50
C ASP A 227 -1.73 -0.04 25.87
N SER A 228 -1.78 0.81 26.91
CA SER A 228 -0.60 1.51 27.42
C SER A 228 0.45 0.58 28.05
N ASN A 229 0.08 -0.68 28.29
CA ASN A 229 0.94 -1.67 28.95
C ASN A 229 1.59 -2.65 27.97
N SER A 230 1.21 -2.64 26.69
CA SER A 230 1.89 -3.48 25.71
C SER A 230 3.29 -2.95 25.45
N LEU A 231 4.26 -3.84 25.44
CA LEU A 231 5.67 -3.55 25.27
C LEU A 231 6.01 -3.26 23.81
N ILE A 232 5.21 -3.75 22.88
CA ILE A 232 5.37 -3.53 21.46
C ILE A 232 4.61 -2.26 21.08
N LYS A 233 5.31 -1.19 20.65
CA LYS A 233 4.74 0.09 20.23
C LYS A 233 3.50 -0.08 19.34
N ARG A 234 3.57 -1.00 18.39
CA ARG A 234 2.51 -1.33 17.47
C ARG A 234 1.28 -1.96 18.15
N GLU A 235 1.46 -2.82 19.12
CA GLU A 235 0.35 -3.38 19.89
C GLU A 235 -0.29 -2.34 20.80
N ARG A 236 0.50 -1.38 21.33
CA ARG A 236 -0.02 -0.21 22.05
C ARG A 236 -0.94 0.66 21.16
N GLU A 237 -0.59 0.81 19.89
CA GLU A 237 -1.33 1.64 18.93
C GLU A 237 -2.53 0.92 18.28
N MET A 238 -2.70 -0.39 18.51
CA MET A 238 -3.84 -1.14 18.00
C MET A 238 -5.14 -0.68 18.67
N ARG A 239 -5.94 0.08 17.92
CA ARG A 239 -7.26 0.55 18.35
C ARG A 239 -8.34 0.04 17.42
N GLY A 240 -9.55 -0.15 17.96
CA GLY A 240 -10.76 -0.44 17.20
C GLY A 240 -11.14 -1.91 17.21
N LEU A 241 -12.16 -2.22 16.42
CA LEU A 241 -12.78 -3.53 16.41
C LEU A 241 -11.75 -4.64 16.13
N THR A 242 -11.56 -5.51 17.10
CA THR A 242 -10.52 -6.56 17.13
C THR A 242 -11.18 -7.92 17.24
N MET A 243 -10.69 -8.86 16.46
CA MET A 243 -11.03 -10.27 16.54
C MET A 243 -9.81 -11.06 17.01
N ASP A 244 -9.95 -11.82 18.10
CA ASP A 244 -8.89 -12.66 18.66
C ASP A 244 -9.30 -14.13 18.55
N VAL A 245 -8.54 -14.89 17.77
CA VAL A 245 -8.71 -16.33 17.60
C VAL A 245 -7.90 -17.04 18.67
N ARG A 246 -8.56 -17.68 19.61
CA ARG A 246 -7.93 -18.45 20.67
C ARG A 246 -7.86 -19.92 20.29
N LEU A 247 -6.64 -20.46 20.31
CA LEU A 247 -6.39 -21.87 20.05
C LEU A 247 -6.61 -22.71 21.31
N LYS A 248 -6.87 -23.99 21.13
CA LYS A 248 -6.89 -24.99 22.22
C LYS A 248 -5.48 -25.15 22.77
N LYS A 249 -5.35 -25.53 24.04
CA LYS A 249 -4.05 -25.66 24.77
C LYS A 249 -3.06 -26.58 24.04
N GLU A 250 -3.56 -27.67 23.46
CA GLU A 250 -2.76 -28.66 22.72
C GLU A 250 -2.13 -28.08 21.43
N TYR A 251 -2.66 -26.94 20.94
CA TYR A 251 -2.14 -26.22 19.76
C TYR A 251 -1.50 -24.88 20.13
N SER A 252 -1.03 -24.72 21.36
CA SER A 252 -0.23 -23.55 21.77
C SER A 252 1.12 -23.49 21.04
N THR A 253 1.65 -24.63 20.62
CA THR A 253 2.78 -24.79 19.72
C THR A 253 2.36 -25.75 18.61
N PHE A 254 2.52 -25.36 17.36
CA PHE A 254 2.17 -26.18 16.20
C PHE A 254 3.05 -25.88 15.00
N PHE A 255 3.12 -26.86 14.11
CA PHE A 255 3.59 -26.71 12.75
C PHE A 255 2.50 -27.17 11.79
N LEU A 256 2.27 -26.40 10.75
CA LEU A 256 1.39 -26.77 9.65
C LEU A 256 1.96 -26.27 8.33
N GLY A 257 1.54 -26.88 7.23
CA GLY A 257 1.91 -26.45 5.92
C GLY A 257 1.17 -27.20 4.84
N ASP A 258 1.39 -26.78 3.61
CA ASP A 258 0.88 -27.44 2.41
C ASP A 258 1.90 -27.37 1.28
N ALA A 259 1.82 -28.35 0.39
CA ALA A 259 2.56 -28.39 -0.85
C ALA A 259 1.57 -28.59 -2.01
N THR A 260 1.60 -27.72 -3.00
CA THR A 260 0.77 -27.74 -4.18
C THR A 260 1.62 -27.95 -5.41
N ALA A 261 1.25 -28.89 -6.27
CA ALA A 261 1.81 -29.06 -7.61
C ALA A 261 0.67 -29.04 -8.63
N GLY A 262 0.86 -28.34 -9.73
CA GLY A 262 -0.11 -28.24 -10.81
C GLY A 262 0.53 -28.26 -12.17
N LEU A 263 -0.08 -28.99 -13.10
CA LEU A 263 0.32 -29.06 -14.51
C LEU A 263 -0.90 -28.76 -15.38
N GLY A 264 -0.69 -28.01 -16.44
CA GLY A 264 -1.76 -27.60 -17.35
C GLY A 264 -1.38 -27.72 -18.81
N THR A 265 -2.35 -27.44 -19.66
CA THR A 265 -2.15 -27.32 -21.12
C THR A 265 -1.21 -26.16 -21.42
N ASP A 266 -0.65 -26.13 -22.64
CA ASP A 266 0.26 -25.08 -23.13
C ASP A 266 1.46 -24.86 -22.20
N GLN A 267 2.02 -25.95 -21.64
CA GLN A 267 3.18 -25.91 -20.72
C GLN A 267 2.95 -25.08 -19.48
N ARG A 268 1.69 -24.91 -19.03
CA ARG A 268 1.39 -24.20 -17.79
C ARG A 268 1.72 -25.06 -16.59
N TYR A 269 2.34 -24.44 -15.59
CA TYR A 269 2.73 -25.10 -14.36
C TYR A 269 2.52 -24.19 -13.14
N MET A 270 2.38 -24.82 -11.99
CA MET A 270 2.35 -24.17 -10.70
C MET A 270 2.93 -25.10 -9.63
N GLY A 271 3.85 -24.59 -8.84
CA GLY A 271 4.37 -25.23 -7.63
C GLY A 271 4.31 -24.26 -6.47
N GLN A 272 3.89 -24.73 -5.30
CA GLN A 272 3.88 -23.91 -4.10
C GLN A 272 4.15 -24.78 -2.87
N ILE A 273 4.96 -24.29 -1.95
CA ILE A 273 5.17 -24.89 -0.62
C ILE A 273 4.98 -23.78 0.39
N PHE A 274 4.09 -24.01 1.35
CA PHE A 274 3.84 -23.13 2.47
C PHE A 274 4.13 -23.85 3.77
N GLY A 275 4.76 -23.17 4.73
CA GLY A 275 5.00 -23.68 6.08
C GLY A 275 4.79 -22.60 7.13
N LEU A 276 4.19 -22.97 8.26
CA LEU A 276 3.92 -22.10 9.39
C LEU A 276 4.28 -22.82 10.68
N ALA A 277 5.23 -22.26 11.45
CA ALA A 277 5.56 -22.67 12.81
C ALA A 277 5.10 -21.57 13.79
N PHE A 278 4.38 -21.97 14.82
CA PHE A 278 3.84 -21.07 15.82
C PHE A 278 4.15 -21.57 17.23
N SER A 279 4.61 -20.67 18.08
CA SER A 279 4.71 -20.83 19.53
C SER A 279 4.49 -19.49 20.23
N SER A 280 4.47 -19.49 21.56
CA SER A 280 4.37 -18.24 22.33
C SER A 280 5.54 -17.28 22.11
N ARG A 281 6.71 -17.81 21.69
CA ARG A 281 7.98 -17.06 21.53
C ARG A 281 8.35 -16.83 20.05
N MET A 282 7.91 -17.71 19.17
CA MET A 282 8.32 -17.70 17.77
C MET A 282 7.12 -17.90 16.86
N ARG A 283 7.05 -17.07 15.83
CA ARG A 283 6.14 -17.20 14.70
C ARG A 283 6.98 -17.13 13.44
N LEU A 284 6.99 -18.20 12.69
CA LEU A 284 7.77 -18.32 11.46
C LEU A 284 6.85 -18.79 10.35
N SER A 285 6.84 -18.11 9.21
CA SER A 285 6.18 -18.60 8.00
C SER A 285 7.10 -18.51 6.79
N GLY A 286 7.02 -19.51 5.94
CA GLY A 286 7.75 -19.60 4.70
C GLY A 286 6.82 -19.94 3.55
N LEU A 287 7.03 -19.31 2.40
CA LEU A 287 6.34 -19.57 1.16
C LEU A 287 7.37 -19.64 0.04
N ALA A 288 7.37 -20.72 -0.72
CA ALA A 288 8.07 -20.83 -2.00
C ALA A 288 7.04 -21.11 -3.07
N SER A 289 7.05 -20.37 -4.17
CA SER A 289 6.11 -20.52 -5.27
C SER A 289 6.80 -20.33 -6.60
N LEU A 290 6.42 -21.14 -7.57
CA LEU A 290 6.83 -21.00 -8.96
C LEU A 290 5.59 -21.19 -9.84
N ASN A 291 5.40 -20.33 -10.83
CA ASN A 291 4.28 -20.47 -11.76
C ASN A 291 4.47 -19.63 -13.02
N ASN A 292 3.79 -20.03 -14.11
CA ASN A 292 3.67 -19.26 -15.35
C ASN A 292 2.21 -18.96 -15.71
N VAL A 293 1.37 -18.75 -14.69
CA VAL A 293 -0.07 -18.46 -14.82
C VAL A 293 -0.45 -17.12 -14.17
N ASN A 294 0.47 -16.18 -14.16
CA ASN A 294 0.30 -14.82 -13.62
C ASN A 294 -0.21 -14.77 -12.16
N LYS A 295 -0.08 -15.86 -11.39
CA LYS A 295 -0.50 -15.87 -9.99
C LYS A 295 0.56 -15.20 -9.12
N ILE A 296 0.12 -14.28 -8.29
CA ILE A 296 0.96 -13.66 -7.27
C ILE A 296 0.86 -14.54 -6.02
N PRO A 297 1.97 -15.12 -5.55
CA PRO A 297 1.96 -15.88 -4.31
C PRO A 297 1.72 -14.93 -3.14
N VAL A 298 0.69 -15.22 -2.33
CA VAL A 298 0.22 -14.27 -1.33
C VAL A 298 0.61 -14.74 0.06
N MET A 299 1.68 -14.15 0.61
CA MET A 299 1.82 -13.91 2.05
C MET A 299 1.49 -12.44 2.39
N SER A 300 1.05 -11.63 1.43
CA SER A 300 0.91 -10.19 1.59
C SER A 300 -0.52 -9.72 1.88
N TYR A 301 -0.58 -8.53 2.48
CA TYR A 301 -1.76 -7.82 2.98
C TYR A 301 -2.76 -7.38 1.89
N GLU A 302 -2.36 -7.36 0.64
CA GLU A 302 -3.14 -6.88 -0.50
C GLU A 302 -3.54 -8.02 -1.45
N GLU A 303 -4.51 -8.84 -1.05
CA GLU A 303 -5.46 -9.35 -2.03
C GLU A 303 -6.47 -8.25 -2.40
N SER A 304 -5.99 -7.08 -2.73
CA SER A 304 -6.75 -6.22 -3.61
C SER A 304 -6.50 -6.75 -5.01
N TYR A 305 -7.50 -7.48 -5.48
CA TYR A 305 -7.56 -8.00 -6.85
C TYR A 305 -6.52 -9.08 -7.16
N GLN A 306 -6.91 -10.32 -7.08
CA GLN A 306 -6.53 -11.21 -8.16
C GLN A 306 -6.90 -10.44 -9.43
N ASN A 307 -5.93 -9.79 -10.05
CA ASN A 307 -6.03 -9.36 -11.42
C ASN A 307 -6.14 -10.63 -12.24
N TRP A 308 -7.38 -11.06 -12.43
CA TRP A 308 -7.72 -11.98 -13.50
C TRP A 308 -7.27 -11.27 -14.77
N GLY A 309 -6.12 -11.67 -15.34
CA GLY A 309 -5.52 -11.03 -16.47
C GLY A 309 -4.72 -9.77 -16.15
N GLY A 310 -3.63 -9.88 -15.37
CA GLY A 310 -2.53 -8.93 -15.50
C GLY A 310 -2.12 -8.86 -16.97
N PHE A 311 -1.76 -7.67 -17.44
CA PHE A 311 -1.22 -7.54 -18.78
C PHE A 311 0.05 -8.40 -18.90
N GLY A 312 0.24 -9.05 -20.06
CA GLY A 312 1.40 -9.87 -20.32
C GLY A 312 1.21 -11.36 -19.99
N ASP A 313 2.22 -12.14 -20.31
CA ASP A 313 2.38 -13.56 -19.99
C ASP A 313 3.60 -13.65 -19.06
N CYS A 314 3.37 -13.83 -17.76
CA CYS A 314 4.39 -13.70 -16.71
C CYS A 314 4.66 -15.06 -16.04
N ALA A 315 5.92 -15.51 -16.10
CA ALA A 315 6.43 -16.53 -15.21
C ALA A 315 7.00 -15.86 -13.95
N ARG A 316 6.70 -16.44 -12.78
CA ARG A 316 7.09 -15.88 -11.50
C ARG A 316 7.54 -16.95 -10.51
N ASP A 317 8.73 -16.79 -10.00
CA ASP A 317 9.30 -17.58 -8.92
C ASP A 317 9.49 -16.68 -7.70
N ASN A 318 9.02 -17.12 -6.54
CA ASN A 318 9.06 -16.29 -5.34
C ASN A 318 9.34 -17.15 -4.11
N ILE A 319 10.22 -16.64 -3.24
CA ILE A 319 10.50 -17.21 -1.92
C ILE A 319 10.30 -16.09 -0.90
N GLN A 320 9.43 -16.33 0.07
CA GLN A 320 9.17 -15.40 1.18
C GLN A 320 9.40 -16.11 2.51
N LEU A 321 10.08 -15.43 3.42
CA LEU A 321 10.26 -15.84 4.80
C LEU A 321 9.85 -14.70 5.71
N ARG A 322 8.99 -14.96 6.70
CA ARG A 322 8.61 -13.99 7.73
C ARG A 322 8.78 -14.59 9.11
N TYR A 323 9.28 -13.79 10.02
CA TYR A 323 9.50 -14.21 11.38
C TYR A 323 9.16 -13.12 12.39
N ASN A 324 8.68 -13.57 13.56
CA ASN A 324 8.54 -12.78 14.77
C ASN A 324 9.09 -13.58 15.93
N LEU A 325 10.09 -13.04 16.61
CA LEU A 325 10.72 -13.63 17.79
C LEU A 325 10.47 -12.69 18.97
N ASP A 326 9.80 -13.19 20.00
CA ASP A 326 9.54 -12.45 21.24
C ASP A 326 10.38 -13.05 22.37
N GLU A 327 11.16 -12.21 23.02
CA GLU A 327 11.88 -12.62 24.23
C GLU A 327 10.87 -12.84 25.38
N PRO A 328 11.02 -13.91 26.21
CA PRO A 328 10.03 -14.29 27.24
C PRO A 328 9.68 -13.20 28.25
N LEU A 329 10.66 -12.41 28.68
CA LEU A 329 10.47 -11.29 29.59
C LEU A 329 10.03 -10.02 28.87
N GLY A 330 9.92 -10.06 27.52
CA GLY A 330 9.53 -8.95 26.68
C GLY A 330 10.56 -7.83 26.61
N LEU A 331 11.85 -8.09 26.89
CA LEU A 331 12.92 -7.10 26.79
C LEU A 331 13.19 -6.69 25.37
N TYR A 332 13.02 -7.60 24.43
CA TYR A 332 13.16 -7.29 23.01
C TYR A 332 12.22 -8.14 22.16
N SER A 333 11.86 -7.62 21.00
CA SER A 333 11.22 -8.38 19.94
C SER A 333 11.95 -8.12 18.63
N LEU A 334 12.10 -9.16 17.83
CA LEU A 334 12.67 -9.12 16.51
C LEU A 334 11.63 -9.62 15.52
N MET A 335 11.32 -8.80 14.52
CA MET A 335 10.45 -9.19 13.42
C MET A 335 11.10 -8.81 12.09
N GLY A 336 10.79 -9.58 11.05
CA GLY A 336 11.29 -9.26 9.72
C GLY A 336 10.72 -10.16 8.65
N ASP A 337 11.00 -9.75 7.44
CA ASP A 337 10.71 -10.47 6.23
C ASP A 337 11.91 -10.48 5.29
N VAL A 338 12.04 -11.56 4.54
CA VAL A 338 12.99 -11.73 3.45
C VAL A 338 12.20 -12.22 2.24
N GLU A 339 12.39 -11.57 1.10
CA GLU A 339 11.73 -11.92 -0.15
C GLU A 339 12.74 -11.98 -1.29
N LEU A 340 12.65 -13.04 -2.07
CA LEU A 340 13.34 -13.27 -3.33
C LEU A 340 12.29 -13.46 -4.40
N GLU A 341 12.35 -12.69 -5.47
CA GLU A 341 11.43 -12.81 -6.59
C GLU A 341 12.19 -12.78 -7.92
N TYR A 342 11.87 -13.74 -8.79
CA TYR A 342 12.27 -13.73 -10.19
C TYR A 342 11.02 -13.65 -11.06
N LYS A 343 11.06 -12.78 -12.08
CA LYS A 343 9.97 -12.59 -13.05
C LYS A 343 10.55 -12.69 -14.47
N ASP A 344 9.79 -13.30 -15.35
CA ASP A 344 9.99 -13.25 -16.81
C ASP A 344 8.66 -12.88 -17.46
N ASP A 345 8.52 -11.63 -17.87
CA ASP A 345 7.27 -11.01 -18.33
C ASP A 345 7.35 -10.67 -19.81
N LEU A 346 6.39 -11.17 -20.60
CA LEU A 346 6.27 -10.93 -22.03
C LEU A 346 5.03 -10.09 -22.30
N VAL A 347 5.22 -8.84 -22.74
CA VAL A 347 4.15 -7.91 -23.04
C VAL A 347 4.14 -7.58 -24.53
N THR A 348 2.98 -7.77 -25.18
CA THR A 348 2.73 -7.28 -26.53
C THR A 348 1.62 -6.24 -26.47
N ARG A 349 1.83 -5.07 -27.09
CA ARG A 349 0.88 -3.96 -27.09
C ARG A 349 0.72 -3.40 -28.49
N ARG A 350 -0.53 -3.09 -28.85
CA ARG A 350 -0.86 -2.32 -30.03
C ARG A 350 -1.53 -1.04 -29.60
N THR A 351 -1.07 0.09 -30.16
CA THR A 351 -1.53 1.43 -29.78
C THR A 351 -2.03 2.17 -31.00
N SER A 352 -3.17 2.82 -30.84
CA SER A 352 -3.72 3.81 -31.75
C SER A 352 -3.74 5.15 -31.02
N GLU A 353 -3.05 6.15 -31.55
CA GLU A 353 -2.93 7.48 -30.96
C GLU A 353 -3.49 8.53 -31.94
N ILE A 354 -4.17 9.53 -31.39
CA ILE A 354 -4.56 10.76 -32.06
C ILE A 354 -4.00 11.91 -31.25
N LYS A 355 -3.11 12.70 -31.82
CA LYS A 355 -2.57 13.93 -31.22
C LYS A 355 -3.36 15.14 -31.72
N PHE A 356 -3.90 15.92 -30.79
CA PHE A 356 -4.73 17.08 -31.11
C PHE A 356 -3.85 18.31 -31.34
N TYR A 357 -3.97 18.91 -32.55
CA TYR A 357 -3.39 20.21 -32.91
C TYR A 357 -4.44 21.06 -33.58
N GLN A 358 -4.34 22.39 -33.46
CA GLN A 358 -5.30 23.31 -34.13
C GLN A 358 -5.22 23.25 -35.65
N THR A 359 -4.04 23.01 -36.18
CA THR A 359 -3.80 22.91 -37.66
C THR A 359 -4.26 21.57 -38.22
N GLY A 360 -4.71 20.63 -37.40
CA GLY A 360 -5.20 19.29 -37.78
C GLY A 360 -4.56 18.21 -36.92
N ASP A 361 -5.35 17.16 -36.63
CA ASP A 361 -4.90 16.03 -35.85
C ASP A 361 -3.84 15.22 -36.59
N VAL A 362 -3.02 14.53 -35.79
CA VAL A 362 -1.98 13.62 -36.28
C VAL A 362 -2.24 12.24 -35.71
N PHE A 363 -2.14 11.22 -36.56
CA PHE A 363 -2.54 9.86 -36.23
C PHE A 363 -1.32 8.94 -36.09
N GLY A 364 -1.16 8.31 -34.96
CA GLY A 364 -0.10 7.35 -34.64
C GLY A 364 -0.61 5.92 -34.58
N ARG A 365 0.19 4.98 -35.06
CA ARG A 365 -0.03 3.54 -34.91
C ARG A 365 1.26 2.88 -34.53
N SER A 366 1.22 2.05 -33.49
CA SER A 366 2.42 1.34 -33.08
C SER A 366 2.13 -0.05 -32.52
N ALA A 367 3.11 -0.92 -32.67
CA ALA A 367 3.17 -2.22 -32.02
C ALA A 367 4.44 -2.29 -31.18
N PHE A 368 4.33 -2.88 -30.01
CA PHE A 368 5.40 -3.05 -29.06
C PHE A 368 5.45 -4.52 -28.61
N ASN A 369 6.65 -5.10 -28.58
CA ASN A 369 6.92 -6.40 -27.97
C ASN A 369 8.08 -6.22 -27.01
N GLY A 370 7.85 -6.53 -25.73
CA GLY A 370 8.86 -6.40 -24.70
C GLY A 370 8.94 -7.64 -23.85
N ARG A 371 10.17 -8.04 -23.49
CA ARG A 371 10.45 -9.08 -22.50
C ARG A 371 11.28 -8.51 -21.39
N THR A 372 10.71 -8.51 -20.19
CA THR A 372 11.38 -8.06 -18.97
C THR A 372 11.71 -9.25 -18.09
N ARG A 373 12.97 -9.41 -17.73
CA ARG A 373 13.42 -10.34 -16.70
C ARG A 373 13.93 -9.55 -15.52
N SER A 374 13.38 -9.82 -14.34
CA SER A 374 13.85 -9.17 -13.11
C SER A 374 14.16 -10.19 -12.02
N PHE A 375 15.17 -9.87 -11.24
CA PHE A 375 15.49 -10.52 -9.99
C PHE A 375 15.45 -9.46 -8.89
N ASP A 376 14.59 -9.66 -7.91
CA ASP A 376 14.40 -8.77 -6.76
C ASP A 376 14.75 -9.53 -5.47
N PHE A 377 15.60 -8.94 -4.65
CA PHE A 377 15.86 -9.34 -3.27
C PHE A 377 15.48 -8.21 -2.35
N SER A 378 14.63 -8.46 -1.37
CA SER A 378 14.30 -7.45 -0.36
C SER A 378 14.27 -8.05 1.04
N THR A 379 14.65 -7.24 2.02
CA THR A 379 14.58 -7.61 3.43
C THR A 379 14.31 -6.39 4.28
N ASN A 380 13.38 -6.57 5.26
CA ASN A 380 13.00 -5.54 6.22
C ASN A 380 13.01 -6.16 7.62
N HIS A 381 13.65 -5.50 8.54
CA HIS A 381 13.72 -5.96 9.93
C HIS A 381 13.29 -4.87 10.90
N SER A 382 12.80 -5.27 12.07
CA SER A 382 12.49 -4.37 13.16
C SER A 382 12.93 -4.99 14.47
N PHE A 383 13.92 -4.38 15.10
CA PHE A 383 14.38 -4.68 16.44
C PHE A 383 13.72 -3.70 17.39
N ASN A 384 12.82 -4.19 18.25
CA ASN A 384 12.24 -3.37 19.31
C ASN A 384 12.93 -3.76 20.61
N PHE A 385 13.63 -2.81 21.18
CA PHE A 385 14.34 -2.99 22.46
C PHE A 385 13.64 -2.19 23.54
N LEU A 386 13.30 -2.84 24.66
CA LEU A 386 12.44 -2.32 25.71
C LEU A 386 13.10 -2.54 27.07
N GLY A 387 14.20 -1.84 27.31
CA GLY A 387 14.93 -1.98 28.56
C GLY A 387 14.30 -1.22 29.72
N ASN A 388 14.19 0.07 29.61
CA ASN A 388 13.56 1.02 30.52
C ASN A 388 13.28 2.31 29.74
N THR A 389 12.75 3.36 30.38
CA THR A 389 12.45 4.65 29.72
C THR A 389 13.66 5.28 29.02
N ILE A 390 14.88 4.92 29.38
CA ILE A 390 16.12 5.47 28.78
C ILE A 390 16.56 4.61 27.59
N TRP A 391 16.38 3.28 27.61
CA TRP A 391 16.91 2.33 26.62
C TRP A 391 15.84 1.77 25.65
N ASP A 392 14.66 2.37 25.65
CA ASP A 392 13.56 1.98 24.77
C ASP A 392 13.77 2.56 23.38
N PHE A 393 14.07 1.71 22.37
CA PHE A 393 14.26 2.14 20.98
C PHE A 393 13.83 1.08 19.98
N THR A 394 13.55 1.52 18.76
CA THR A 394 13.26 0.66 17.60
C THR A 394 14.29 0.91 16.52
N LEU A 395 14.98 -0.14 16.05
CA LEU A 395 15.91 -0.12 14.93
C LEU A 395 15.30 -0.87 13.75
N GLN A 396 15.26 -0.22 12.59
CA GLN A 396 14.64 -0.79 11.38
C GLN A 396 15.59 -0.68 10.19
N PRO A 397 16.47 -1.68 9.97
CA PRO A 397 17.21 -1.81 8.73
C PRO A 397 16.31 -2.36 7.62
N SER A 398 16.45 -1.83 6.42
CA SER A 398 15.88 -2.39 5.20
C SER A 398 16.91 -2.38 4.08
N PHE A 399 16.82 -3.38 3.22
CA PHE A 399 17.69 -3.52 2.06
C PHE A 399 16.90 -4.08 0.89
N ARG A 400 17.10 -3.52 -0.30
CA ARG A 400 16.55 -4.02 -1.55
C ARG A 400 17.61 -3.98 -2.63
N TYR A 401 17.73 -5.06 -3.36
CA TYR A 401 18.51 -5.18 -4.59
C TYR A 401 17.59 -5.64 -5.71
N SER A 402 17.68 -4.99 -6.86
CA SER A 402 16.93 -5.38 -8.07
C SER A 402 17.88 -5.39 -9.26
N HIS A 403 17.77 -6.42 -10.08
CA HIS A 403 18.45 -6.54 -11.37
C HIS A 403 17.41 -6.77 -12.45
N VAL A 404 17.39 -5.92 -13.47
CA VAL A 404 16.39 -5.92 -14.55
C VAL A 404 17.12 -6.03 -15.88
N LYS A 405 16.63 -6.95 -16.73
CA LYS A 405 17.01 -7.06 -18.15
C LYS A 405 15.78 -6.91 -19.00
N ASN A 406 15.75 -5.88 -19.83
CA ASN A 406 14.70 -5.64 -20.80
C ASN A 406 15.23 -5.90 -22.21
N ARG A 407 14.37 -6.45 -23.05
CA ARG A 407 14.59 -6.49 -24.51
C ARG A 407 13.28 -6.16 -25.19
N ASP A 408 13.26 -5.00 -25.82
CA ASP A 408 12.06 -4.40 -26.37
C ASP A 408 12.24 -4.19 -27.88
N SER A 409 11.17 -4.40 -28.63
CA SER A 409 11.10 -4.03 -30.02
C SER A 409 9.80 -3.26 -30.27
N SER A 410 9.87 -2.19 -31.06
CA SER A 410 8.71 -1.41 -31.43
C SER A 410 8.76 -1.01 -32.89
N LEU A 411 7.59 -1.03 -33.51
CA LEU A 411 7.34 -0.53 -34.86
C LEU A 411 6.19 0.48 -34.78
N GLY A 412 6.39 1.67 -35.31
CA GLY A 412 5.37 2.70 -35.28
C GLY A 412 5.42 3.56 -36.54
N ALA A 413 4.30 4.19 -36.87
CA ALA A 413 4.23 5.20 -37.93
C ALA A 413 3.25 6.30 -37.53
N THR A 414 3.53 7.51 -38.05
CA THR A 414 2.73 8.71 -37.87
C THR A 414 2.17 9.14 -39.20
N PHE A 415 0.90 9.53 -39.24
CA PHE A 415 0.16 9.84 -40.43
C PHE A 415 -0.57 11.17 -40.33
N GLU A 416 -0.75 11.88 -41.46
CA GLU A 416 -1.56 13.09 -41.52
C GLU A 416 -3.06 12.83 -41.51
N LYS A 417 -3.51 11.64 -41.95
CA LYS A 417 -4.91 11.23 -41.99
C LYS A 417 -5.13 9.93 -41.25
N ASP A 418 -6.36 9.67 -40.80
CA ASP A 418 -6.71 8.39 -40.19
C ASP A 418 -6.75 7.27 -41.23
N VAL A 419 -5.63 6.55 -41.32
CA VAL A 419 -5.47 5.41 -42.26
C VAL A 419 -6.25 4.17 -41.89
N PHE A 420 -6.91 4.15 -40.73
CA PHE A 420 -7.64 2.98 -40.23
C PHE A 420 -8.86 2.62 -41.06
N SER A 421 -9.53 3.61 -41.65
CA SER A 421 -10.66 3.36 -42.54
C SER A 421 -10.27 2.55 -43.80
N HIS A 422 -9.00 2.59 -44.20
CA HIS A 422 -8.45 1.96 -45.40
C HIS A 422 -7.72 0.63 -45.13
N LEU A 423 -7.28 0.40 -43.91
CA LEU A 423 -6.49 -0.75 -43.52
C LEU A 423 -7.30 -1.69 -42.65
N GLY A 424 -7.84 -2.72 -43.13
CA GLY A 424 -8.53 -3.76 -42.39
C GLY A 424 -7.72 -4.31 -41.19
N LYS A 425 -7.80 -5.61 -40.91
CA LYS A 425 -7.08 -6.24 -39.78
C LYS A 425 -5.56 -6.34 -39.94
N GLY A 426 -5.05 -6.18 -41.15
CA GLY A 426 -3.63 -6.38 -41.55
C GLY A 426 -2.72 -5.15 -41.51
N TRP A 427 -3.14 -4.01 -40.86
CA TRP A 427 -2.35 -2.80 -40.89
C TRP A 427 -0.92 -2.98 -40.35
N LEU A 428 -0.72 -3.84 -39.36
CA LEU A 428 0.59 -4.13 -38.80
C LEU A 428 1.50 -4.82 -39.81
N ASP A 429 0.96 -5.76 -40.60
CA ASP A 429 1.70 -6.47 -41.63
C ASP A 429 2.17 -5.49 -42.70
N SER A 430 1.30 -4.52 -43.07
CA SER A 430 1.65 -3.45 -44.02
C SER A 430 2.72 -2.49 -43.48
N LEU A 431 2.70 -2.16 -42.17
CA LEU A 431 3.77 -1.34 -41.55
C LEU A 431 5.10 -2.08 -41.43
N SER A 432 5.10 -3.42 -41.37
CA SER A 432 6.31 -4.24 -41.23
C SER A 432 7.05 -4.45 -42.54
N LEU A 433 6.48 -4.08 -43.68
CA LEU A 433 7.16 -4.19 -44.99
C LEU A 433 8.45 -3.33 -45.02
N PRO A 434 9.50 -3.72 -45.73
CA PRO A 434 10.73 -2.94 -45.82
C PRO A 434 10.49 -1.50 -46.34
N VAL A 435 9.51 -1.34 -47.24
CA VAL A 435 9.08 -0.04 -47.78
C VAL A 435 7.56 0.05 -47.65
N LEU A 436 7.05 1.21 -47.16
CA LEU A 436 5.61 1.46 -47.17
C LEU A 436 5.07 1.54 -48.59
N THR A 437 3.98 0.81 -48.79
CA THR A 437 3.25 0.82 -50.10
C THR A 437 2.09 1.81 -50.06
N GLU A 438 1.61 2.25 -51.22
CA GLU A 438 0.43 3.07 -51.29
C GLU A 438 -0.83 2.32 -50.83
N PRO A 439 -1.82 2.98 -50.19
CA PRO A 439 -1.88 4.44 -49.92
C PRO A 439 -1.17 4.89 -48.63
N LEU A 440 -0.54 4.00 -47.86
CA LEU A 440 0.09 4.34 -46.58
C LEU A 440 1.22 5.35 -46.77
N ARG A 441 2.01 5.16 -47.80
CA ARG A 441 3.19 6.00 -48.09
C ARG A 441 2.83 7.47 -48.28
N SER A 442 1.72 7.76 -49.00
CA SER A 442 1.28 9.12 -49.31
C SER A 442 0.74 9.89 -48.11
N ASP A 443 0.25 9.20 -47.07
CA ASP A 443 -0.27 9.81 -45.87
C ASP A 443 0.71 9.74 -44.69
N ALA A 444 1.87 9.03 -44.83
CA ALA A 444 2.86 8.83 -43.78
C ALA A 444 3.79 10.05 -43.61
N ILE A 445 3.93 10.55 -42.39
CA ILE A 445 4.92 11.57 -42.03
C ILE A 445 6.26 10.90 -41.74
N ASN A 446 6.25 9.88 -40.89
CA ASN A 446 7.42 9.05 -40.58
C ASN A 446 7.03 7.63 -40.20
N ARG A 447 8.02 6.72 -40.28
CA ARG A 447 7.97 5.36 -39.75
C ARG A 447 9.21 5.14 -38.86
N ARG A 448 9.01 4.59 -37.68
CA ARG A 448 10.08 4.30 -36.73
C ARG A 448 10.11 2.82 -36.35
N THR A 449 11.30 2.23 -36.45
CA THR A 449 11.59 0.91 -35.85
C THR A 449 12.62 1.09 -34.77
N VAL A 450 12.44 0.40 -33.65
CA VAL A 450 13.37 0.45 -32.51
C VAL A 450 13.55 -0.95 -31.94
N GLU A 451 14.80 -1.31 -31.67
CA GLU A 451 15.18 -2.40 -30.82
C GLU A 451 16.02 -1.83 -29.66
N GLU A 452 15.64 -2.20 -28.46
CA GLU A 452 16.31 -1.74 -27.25
C GLU A 452 16.60 -2.92 -26.31
N MET A 453 17.78 -2.88 -25.71
CA MET A 453 18.18 -3.80 -24.66
C MET A 453 18.69 -3.00 -23.46
N GLU A 454 18.14 -3.26 -22.28
CA GLU A 454 18.57 -2.65 -21.04
C GLU A 454 19.07 -3.74 -20.07
N ASP A 455 20.21 -3.47 -19.41
CA ASP A 455 20.75 -4.24 -18.31
C ASP A 455 21.02 -3.29 -17.14
N GLY A 456 20.18 -3.36 -16.11
CA GLY A 456 20.20 -2.43 -15.00
C GLY A 456 20.14 -3.10 -13.64
N HIS A 457 20.83 -2.50 -12.66
CA HIS A 457 20.67 -2.90 -11.27
C HIS A 457 20.45 -1.68 -10.36
N SER A 458 19.69 -1.90 -9.32
CA SER A 458 19.44 -0.91 -8.27
C SER A 458 19.68 -1.52 -6.89
N LEU A 459 20.19 -0.70 -5.98
CA LEU A 459 20.38 -1.01 -4.58
C LEU A 459 19.79 0.11 -3.75
N ASP A 460 18.88 -0.24 -2.84
CA ASP A 460 18.29 0.66 -1.86
C ASP A 460 18.58 0.12 -0.46
N ALA A 461 19.18 0.92 0.41
CA ALA A 461 19.42 0.58 1.80
C ALA A 461 18.94 1.71 2.70
N SER A 462 18.24 1.37 3.77
CA SER A 462 17.88 2.36 4.79
C SER A 462 18.03 1.82 6.20
N LEU A 463 18.37 2.70 7.11
CA LEU A 463 18.45 2.42 8.53
C LEU A 463 17.65 3.48 9.27
N ARG A 464 16.63 3.07 10.01
CA ARG A 464 15.82 3.94 10.84
C ARG A 464 15.97 3.60 12.32
N LEU A 465 16.19 4.62 13.13
CA LEU A 465 16.24 4.55 14.58
C LEU A 465 15.14 5.45 15.15
N ASP A 466 14.22 4.90 15.91
CA ASP A 466 13.19 5.65 16.63
C ASP A 466 13.38 5.49 18.14
N LYS A 467 13.20 6.60 18.85
CA LYS A 467 13.20 6.67 20.33
C LYS A 467 11.97 7.41 20.80
N ASP A 468 11.19 6.77 21.67
CA ASP A 468 10.00 7.38 22.29
C ASP A 468 10.22 7.64 23.78
N LEU A 469 9.95 8.85 24.23
CA LEU A 469 9.89 9.23 25.64
C LEU A 469 8.46 9.65 25.96
N THR A 470 7.78 8.89 26.79
CA THR A 470 6.38 9.14 27.15
C THR A 470 6.24 9.43 28.64
N TRP A 471 5.73 10.62 28.99
CA TRP A 471 5.37 11.02 30.35
C TRP A 471 3.87 10.77 30.52
N LYS A 472 3.49 9.58 31.06
CA LYS A 472 2.09 9.15 31.17
C LYS A 472 1.23 10.09 32.00
N GLN A 473 1.76 10.67 33.09
CA GLN A 473 1.03 11.57 34.00
C GLN A 473 0.65 12.92 33.36
N ALA A 474 1.43 13.40 32.36
CA ALA A 474 1.25 14.71 31.75
C ALA A 474 0.60 14.66 30.36
N GLY A 475 0.28 13.49 29.85
CA GLY A 475 -0.24 13.33 28.47
C GLY A 475 0.74 13.85 27.40
N GLN A 476 2.05 13.77 27.69
CA GLN A 476 3.12 14.27 26.82
C GLN A 476 3.89 13.10 26.20
N ASN A 477 4.32 13.28 24.98
CA ASN A 477 5.18 12.33 24.25
C ASN A 477 6.23 13.11 23.47
N LEU A 478 7.49 12.71 23.59
CA LEU A 478 8.60 13.21 22.78
C LEU A 478 9.20 12.04 22.02
N GLN A 479 9.30 12.18 20.71
CA GLN A 479 9.83 11.16 19.82
C GLN A 479 11.02 11.74 19.05
N PHE A 480 12.08 10.94 18.95
CA PHE A 480 13.23 11.18 18.10
C PHE A 480 13.26 10.12 17.01
N SER A 481 13.57 10.53 15.79
CA SER A 481 13.76 9.63 14.66
C SER A 481 15.01 10.04 13.90
N LEU A 482 15.83 9.05 13.54
CA LEU A 482 16.99 9.22 12.68
C LEU A 482 16.88 8.21 11.54
N ILE A 483 17.05 8.68 10.29
CA ILE A 483 16.96 7.83 9.10
C ILE A 483 18.21 8.10 8.25
N ALA A 484 18.93 7.05 7.88
CA ALA A 484 19.99 7.08 6.89
C ALA A 484 19.55 6.28 5.66
N ASN A 485 19.73 6.83 4.47
CA ASN A 485 19.33 6.23 3.20
C ASN A 485 20.50 6.22 2.23
N TYR A 486 20.64 5.12 1.51
CA TYR A 486 21.53 4.98 0.38
C TYR A 486 20.76 4.35 -0.79
N LYS A 487 20.91 4.94 -1.98
CA LYS A 487 20.35 4.39 -3.21
C LYS A 487 21.38 4.50 -4.33
N GLU A 488 21.54 3.40 -5.07
CA GLU A 488 22.37 3.33 -6.27
C GLU A 488 21.58 2.68 -7.39
N ASN A 489 21.64 3.29 -8.59
CA ASN A 489 21.12 2.69 -9.82
C ASN A 489 22.19 2.77 -10.88
N LYS A 490 22.37 1.72 -11.63
CA LYS A 490 23.25 1.68 -12.79
C LYS A 490 22.54 0.96 -13.93
N HIS A 491 22.40 1.65 -15.06
CA HIS A 491 21.72 1.12 -16.24
C HIS A 491 22.64 1.23 -17.46
N ARG A 492 22.62 0.20 -18.27
CA ARG A 492 23.26 0.12 -19.59
C ARG A 492 22.14 -0.10 -20.59
N THR A 493 21.97 0.84 -21.52
CA THR A 493 20.93 0.75 -22.55
C THR A 493 21.61 0.71 -23.91
N TYR A 494 21.30 -0.29 -24.70
CA TYR A 494 21.69 -0.44 -26.09
C TYR A 494 20.47 -0.19 -26.95
N TYR A 495 20.61 0.66 -27.93
CA TYR A 495 19.51 1.14 -28.74
C TYR A 495 19.86 1.12 -30.22
N HIS A 496 19.07 0.38 -31.01
CA HIS A 496 19.06 0.50 -32.46
C HIS A 496 17.74 1.10 -32.89
N GLY A 497 17.80 2.22 -33.63
CA GLY A 497 16.62 2.91 -34.10
C GLY A 497 16.78 3.35 -35.57
N ASN A 498 15.71 3.18 -36.32
CA ASN A 498 15.60 3.75 -37.68
C ASN A 498 14.32 4.55 -37.77
N VAL A 499 14.43 5.78 -38.29
CA VAL A 499 13.29 6.65 -38.64
C VAL A 499 13.37 6.96 -40.14
N ASP A 500 12.37 6.53 -40.89
CA ASP A 500 12.19 6.90 -42.28
C ASP A 500 11.23 8.10 -42.35
N TYR A 501 11.61 9.16 -43.05
CA TYR A 501 10.82 10.37 -43.24
C TYR A 501 10.24 10.41 -44.67
N TYR A 502 8.96 10.69 -44.80
CA TYR A 502 8.26 10.68 -46.08
C TYR A 502 7.89 12.07 -46.58
N GLU A 503 7.65 13.04 -45.69
CA GLU A 503 7.24 14.41 -45.99
C GLU A 503 8.42 15.41 -46.04
N ASN A 504 9.58 15.04 -45.46
CA ASN A 504 10.73 15.92 -45.38
C ASN A 504 11.65 15.77 -46.61
N PRO A 505 11.73 16.76 -47.54
CA PRO A 505 12.55 16.65 -48.73
C PRO A 505 14.06 16.64 -48.46
N SER A 506 14.49 17.10 -47.28
CA SER A 506 15.91 17.23 -46.91
C SER A 506 16.43 16.04 -46.07
N LEU A 507 15.55 15.17 -45.58
CA LEU A 507 15.92 14.08 -44.71
C LEU A 507 15.14 12.82 -45.09
N SER A 508 15.84 11.79 -45.58
CA SER A 508 15.19 10.54 -45.99
C SER A 508 15.13 9.52 -44.87
N SER A 509 16.17 9.43 -44.04
CA SER A 509 16.22 8.51 -42.90
C SER A 509 17.20 9.00 -41.82
N ASP A 510 16.95 8.60 -40.57
CA ASP A 510 17.86 8.73 -39.41
C ASP A 510 18.07 7.34 -38.81
N ARG A 511 19.30 6.85 -38.83
CA ARG A 511 19.70 5.57 -38.27
C ARG A 511 20.59 5.80 -37.07
N ARG A 512 20.26 5.18 -35.96
CA ARG A 512 21.00 5.34 -34.72
C ARG A 512 21.33 4.00 -34.10
N ASN A 513 22.58 3.84 -33.73
CA ASN A 513 23.05 2.80 -32.82
C ASN A 513 23.72 3.49 -31.64
N ASN A 514 23.08 3.42 -30.48
CA ASN A 514 23.50 4.15 -29.29
C ASN A 514 23.78 3.19 -28.14
N TYR A 515 24.79 3.51 -27.35
CA TYR A 515 25.04 2.93 -26.04
C TYR A 515 24.95 4.02 -24.98
N ASN A 516 24.10 3.83 -23.98
CA ASN A 516 23.89 4.78 -22.91
C ASN A 516 24.21 4.13 -21.56
N LEU A 517 25.10 4.75 -20.79
CA LEU A 517 25.46 4.34 -19.43
C LEU A 517 24.99 5.41 -18.45
N THR A 518 24.06 5.06 -17.56
CA THR A 518 23.61 5.95 -16.49
C THR A 518 24.01 5.41 -15.12
N LYS A 519 24.49 6.28 -14.26
CA LYS A 519 24.80 5.99 -12.86
C LYS A 519 24.13 7.04 -11.99
N TYR A 520 23.31 6.60 -11.07
CA TYR A 520 22.64 7.45 -10.09
C TYR A 520 22.98 6.98 -8.69
N ASN A 521 23.45 7.91 -7.85
CA ASN A 521 23.72 7.69 -6.42
C ASN A 521 22.97 8.72 -5.60
N LYS A 522 22.32 8.26 -4.55
CA LYS A 522 21.70 9.14 -3.55
C LYS A 522 22.10 8.71 -2.15
N ARG A 523 22.57 9.67 -1.35
CA ARG A 523 22.85 9.50 0.08
C ARG A 523 22.05 10.51 0.85
N GLY A 524 21.49 10.13 1.96
CA GLY A 524 20.71 11.05 2.77
C GLY A 524 20.67 10.67 4.24
N ILE A 525 20.61 11.68 5.08
CA ILE A 525 20.35 11.54 6.51
C ILE A 525 19.22 12.49 6.90
N GLU A 526 18.28 12.01 7.68
CA GLU A 526 17.14 12.78 8.18
C GLU A 526 17.01 12.60 9.69
N GLY A 527 16.94 13.70 10.43
CA GLY A 527 16.62 13.73 11.83
C GLY A 527 15.27 14.39 12.06
N ALA A 528 14.44 13.82 12.96
CA ALA A 528 13.16 14.40 13.34
C ALA A 528 12.96 14.38 14.85
N ILE A 529 12.37 15.45 15.38
CA ILE A 529 11.93 15.59 16.77
C ILE A 529 10.44 15.91 16.74
N SER A 530 9.64 15.08 17.40
CA SER A 530 8.20 15.27 17.50
C SER A 530 7.80 15.38 18.97
N TYR A 531 7.17 16.48 19.32
CA TYR A 531 6.58 16.71 20.65
C TYR A 531 5.08 16.77 20.55
N LYS A 532 4.39 15.92 21.31
CA LYS A 532 2.92 15.89 21.39
C LYS A 532 2.47 16.11 22.83
N ARG A 533 1.47 16.99 23.01
CA ARG A 533 0.86 17.29 24.30
C ARG A 533 -0.66 17.29 24.21
N LYS A 534 -1.31 16.66 25.18
CA LYS A 534 -2.73 16.82 25.40
C LYS A 534 -3.01 18.04 26.25
N LEU A 535 -3.86 18.95 25.77
CA LEU A 535 -4.33 20.14 26.47
C LEU A 535 -5.75 19.88 26.98
N GLY A 536 -5.85 19.19 28.13
CA GLY A 536 -7.11 18.68 28.66
C GLY A 536 -7.59 17.45 27.89
N GLU A 537 -8.90 17.14 27.99
CA GLU A 537 -9.45 15.91 27.39
C GLU A 537 -9.79 16.03 25.90
N ARG A 538 -9.86 17.26 25.37
CA ARG A 538 -10.40 17.56 24.03
C ARG A 538 -9.38 18.03 23.01
N ASN A 539 -8.25 18.52 23.45
CA ASN A 539 -7.27 19.17 22.58
C ASN A 539 -5.95 18.42 22.58
N ASP A 540 -5.44 18.13 21.41
CA ASP A 540 -4.10 17.61 21.17
C ASP A 540 -3.31 18.63 20.34
N VAL A 541 -2.09 18.97 20.76
CA VAL A 541 -1.15 19.78 19.98
C VAL A 541 0.11 18.96 19.75
N SER A 542 0.65 19.02 18.55
CA SER A 542 1.97 18.46 18.28
C SER A 542 2.81 19.35 17.39
N PHE A 543 4.09 19.39 17.69
CA PHE A 543 5.12 20.09 16.94
C PHE A 543 6.10 19.02 16.42
N ILE A 544 6.39 19.05 15.12
CA ILE A 544 7.37 18.16 14.52
C ILE A 544 8.39 19.03 13.79
N TYR A 545 9.63 18.99 14.24
CA TYR A 545 10.75 19.55 13.49
C TYR A 545 11.50 18.43 12.81
N ARG A 546 11.80 18.60 11.52
CA ARG A 546 12.56 17.64 10.71
C ARG A 546 13.63 18.40 9.95
N SER A 547 14.84 17.85 9.97
CA SER A 547 15.96 18.32 9.17
C SER A 547 16.51 17.15 8.37
N SER A 548 16.71 17.34 7.07
CA SER A 548 17.33 16.33 6.22
C SER A 548 18.41 16.92 5.33
N HIS A 549 19.45 16.16 5.14
CA HIS A 549 20.55 16.45 4.23
C HIS A 549 20.68 15.33 3.23
N SER A 550 20.71 15.64 1.92
CA SER A 550 20.88 14.63 0.87
C SER A 550 21.80 15.12 -0.23
N SER A 551 22.60 14.19 -0.76
CA SER A 551 23.44 14.35 -1.94
C SER A 551 22.96 13.38 -3.02
N ASN A 552 22.72 13.89 -4.22
CA ASN A 552 22.36 13.10 -5.39
C ASN A 552 23.43 13.33 -6.47
N GLU A 553 23.89 12.27 -7.08
CA GLU A 553 24.79 12.27 -8.25
C GLU A 553 24.09 11.50 -9.36
N ASP A 554 24.04 12.08 -10.57
CA ASP A 554 23.45 11.44 -11.74
C ASP A 554 24.37 11.71 -12.94
N ASN A 555 25.00 10.65 -13.43
CA ASN A 555 25.99 10.73 -14.50
C ASN A 555 25.47 9.91 -15.67
N ARG A 556 25.41 10.53 -16.83
CA ARG A 556 25.01 9.91 -18.10
C ARG A 556 26.15 10.03 -19.12
N ALA A 557 26.54 8.92 -19.71
CA ALA A 557 27.45 8.87 -20.86
C ALA A 557 26.71 8.22 -22.04
N LEU A 558 26.46 9.00 -23.08
CA LEU A 558 25.81 8.56 -24.33
C LEU A 558 26.88 8.43 -25.41
N TYR A 559 26.96 7.26 -26.04
CA TYR A 559 27.86 6.96 -27.12
C TYR A 559 27.09 6.70 -28.40
N LEU A 560 27.47 7.36 -29.50
CA LEU A 560 26.82 7.28 -30.80
C LEU A 560 27.58 6.31 -31.71
N LEU A 561 27.37 5.00 -31.51
CA LEU A 561 28.12 3.94 -32.21
C LEU A 561 27.96 3.98 -33.70
N HIS A 562 26.84 4.49 -34.22
CA HIS A 562 26.59 4.66 -35.66
C HIS A 562 27.53 5.68 -36.36
N LEU A 563 28.38 6.37 -35.60
CA LEU A 563 29.44 7.21 -36.17
C LEU A 563 30.70 6.39 -36.56
N LEU A 564 30.77 5.15 -36.19
CA LEU A 564 31.83 4.22 -36.58
C LEU A 564 31.42 3.47 -37.86
N ASP A 565 32.38 3.27 -38.75
CA ASP A 565 32.15 2.51 -39.98
C ASP A 565 31.64 1.09 -39.70
N GLY A 566 30.50 0.75 -40.33
CA GLY A 566 29.88 -0.56 -40.18
C GLY A 566 29.01 -0.76 -38.95
N TRP A 567 28.91 0.27 -38.06
CA TRP A 567 28.07 0.20 -36.87
C TRP A 567 26.66 0.81 -37.04
N GLU A 568 26.32 1.19 -38.26
CA GLU A 568 24.99 1.75 -38.59
C GLU A 568 23.90 0.68 -38.68
N ASP A 569 24.30 -0.61 -38.92
CA ASP A 569 23.41 -1.72 -39.17
C ASP A 569 23.51 -2.81 -38.08
N SER A 570 22.35 -3.23 -37.57
CA SER A 570 22.23 -4.31 -36.59
C SER A 570 22.60 -5.71 -37.14
N ALA A 571 22.67 -5.85 -38.47
CA ALA A 571 23.08 -7.12 -39.07
C ALA A 571 24.59 -7.38 -38.95
N SER A 572 25.42 -6.33 -38.96
CA SER A 572 26.88 -6.42 -38.81
C SER A 572 27.28 -6.46 -37.34
N HIS A 573 26.61 -5.69 -36.49
CA HIS A 573 26.88 -5.61 -35.04
C HIS A 573 25.58 -5.79 -34.26
N PRO A 574 25.30 -7.00 -33.73
CA PRO A 574 24.06 -7.26 -33.02
C PRO A 574 23.94 -6.43 -31.76
N LEU A 575 22.70 -6.11 -31.38
CA LEU A 575 22.36 -5.28 -30.22
C LEU A 575 23.00 -5.85 -28.94
N GLY A 576 23.81 -5.03 -28.26
CA GLY A 576 24.56 -5.40 -27.05
C GLY A 576 26.07 -5.57 -27.27
N GLU A 577 26.53 -5.56 -28.52
CA GLU A 577 27.95 -5.51 -28.84
C GLU A 577 28.52 -4.11 -28.62
N LEU A 578 29.77 -4.02 -28.22
CA LEU A 578 30.49 -2.75 -28.04
C LEU A 578 31.83 -2.80 -28.82
N PRO A 579 32.26 -1.67 -29.40
CA PRO A 579 33.56 -1.55 -30.03
C PRO A 579 34.69 -1.57 -28.97
N SER A 580 35.95 -1.51 -29.43
CA SER A 580 37.10 -1.33 -28.52
C SER A 580 36.93 -0.08 -27.66
N THR A 581 37.56 -0.06 -26.48
CA THR A 581 37.42 1.08 -25.55
C THR A 581 37.82 2.41 -26.16
N SER A 582 38.86 2.43 -27.03
CA SER A 582 39.30 3.66 -27.69
C SER A 582 38.29 4.17 -28.71
N GLU A 583 37.71 3.29 -29.51
CA GLU A 583 36.67 3.59 -30.47
C GLU A 583 35.39 4.06 -29.75
N LEU A 584 35.00 3.38 -28.65
CA LEU A 584 33.85 3.78 -27.85
C LEU A 584 33.98 5.23 -27.36
N PHE A 585 35.12 5.61 -26.80
CA PHE A 585 35.32 6.99 -26.31
C PHE A 585 35.27 8.02 -27.41
N SER A 586 35.68 7.68 -28.66
CA SER A 586 35.60 8.61 -29.77
C SER A 586 34.17 8.95 -30.21
N THR A 587 33.18 8.13 -29.83
CA THR A 587 31.76 8.33 -30.16
C THR A 587 30.95 8.97 -29.06
N LEU A 588 31.61 9.51 -28.03
CA LEU A 588 30.90 10.15 -26.91
C LEU A 588 30.14 11.40 -27.37
N ASP A 589 28.82 11.39 -27.22
CA ASP A 589 27.97 12.58 -27.41
C ASP A 589 28.04 13.46 -26.16
N GLY A 590 29.00 14.37 -26.12
CA GLY A 590 29.22 15.25 -24.99
C GLY A 590 28.09 16.26 -24.75
N ALA A 591 27.27 16.56 -25.78
CA ALA A 591 26.13 17.47 -25.63
C ALA A 591 24.96 16.83 -24.88
N ASN A 592 24.69 15.54 -25.11
CA ASN A 592 23.64 14.78 -24.44
C ASN A 592 24.14 13.90 -23.28
N SER A 593 25.45 13.89 -23.01
CA SER A 593 26.05 13.33 -21.79
C SER A 593 26.11 14.40 -20.70
N HIS A 594 26.08 14.00 -19.43
CA HIS A 594 26.20 14.97 -18.34
C HIS A 594 26.70 14.35 -17.03
N ASP A 595 27.31 15.22 -16.25
CA ASP A 595 27.55 15.03 -14.81
C ASP A 595 26.65 15.99 -14.03
N TYR A 596 25.87 15.43 -13.11
CA TYR A 596 24.91 16.14 -12.29
C TYR A 596 25.16 15.83 -10.82
N GLN A 597 25.35 16.89 -10.03
CA GLN A 597 25.48 16.76 -8.56
C GLN A 597 24.53 17.74 -7.89
N LYS A 598 23.69 17.24 -6.99
CA LYS A 598 22.73 18.04 -6.25
C LYS A 598 22.88 17.81 -4.75
N LEU A 599 23.09 18.89 -4.01
CA LEU A 599 23.01 18.93 -2.55
C LEU A 599 21.68 19.56 -2.14
N GLN A 600 20.98 18.97 -1.21
CA GLN A 600 19.70 19.47 -0.72
C GLN A 600 19.64 19.40 0.80
N ASN A 601 19.33 20.55 1.42
CA ASN A 601 19.10 20.70 2.84
C ASN A 601 17.66 21.13 3.08
N ASP A 602 16.89 20.29 3.73
CA ASP A 602 15.48 20.52 4.03
C ASP A 602 15.29 20.72 5.54
N ASN A 603 14.60 21.78 5.91
CA ASN A 603 14.16 22.02 7.27
C ASN A 603 12.65 22.22 7.28
N SER A 604 11.93 21.46 8.05
CA SER A 604 10.49 21.61 8.14
C SER A 604 10.01 21.68 9.58
N LEU A 605 9.09 22.60 9.81
CA LEU A 605 8.33 22.71 11.04
C LEU A 605 6.88 22.38 10.74
N ASN A 606 6.32 21.44 11.45
CA ASN A 606 4.94 21.01 11.28
C ASN A 606 4.18 21.23 12.60
N LEU A 607 3.13 22.04 12.53
CA LEU A 607 2.20 22.31 13.62
C LEU A 607 0.91 21.54 13.38
N ASN A 608 0.57 20.62 14.28
CA ASN A 608 -0.71 19.91 14.26
C ASN A 608 -1.56 20.31 15.48
N TYR A 609 -2.79 20.66 15.23
CA TYR A 609 -3.80 20.86 16.25
C TYR A 609 -4.98 19.94 15.99
N ARG A 610 -5.47 19.25 17.01
CA ARG A 610 -6.67 18.42 16.95
C ARG A 610 -7.59 18.73 18.13
N TYR A 611 -8.81 19.08 17.83
CA TYR A 611 -9.93 19.14 18.78
C TYR A 611 -10.82 17.92 18.59
N SER A 612 -11.22 17.23 19.67
CA SER A 612 -12.13 16.09 19.62
C SER A 612 -13.08 16.15 20.82
N TYR A 613 -14.36 16.43 20.54
CA TYR A 613 -15.42 16.33 21.53
C TYR A 613 -16.09 14.98 21.46
N LYS A 614 -16.09 14.25 22.56
CA LYS A 614 -16.71 12.92 22.69
C LYS A 614 -17.91 12.97 23.60
N GLU A 615 -18.99 12.34 23.18
CA GLU A 615 -20.18 12.11 23.98
C GLU A 615 -20.43 10.59 24.00
N ASN A 616 -20.71 10.01 25.16
CA ASN A 616 -20.84 8.55 25.32
C ASN A 616 -19.66 7.77 24.69
N ARG A 617 -18.42 8.27 24.84
CA ARG A 617 -17.17 7.71 24.27
C ARG A 617 -17.08 7.69 22.72
N GLN A 618 -18.05 8.25 22.01
CA GLN A 618 -18.02 8.41 20.56
C GLN A 618 -17.67 9.87 20.20
N GLU A 619 -16.82 10.06 19.20
CA GLU A 619 -16.47 11.39 18.71
C GLU A 619 -17.71 12.02 18.04
N LYS A 620 -18.20 13.14 18.61
CA LYS A 620 -19.34 13.90 18.09
C LYS A 620 -18.87 15.03 17.16
N TYR A 621 -17.81 15.70 17.55
CA TYR A 621 -17.15 16.75 16.74
C TYR A 621 -15.64 16.53 16.75
N GLY A 622 -15.03 16.69 15.60
CA GLY A 622 -13.58 16.69 15.44
C GLY A 622 -13.15 17.82 14.50
N VAL A 623 -12.09 18.53 14.88
CA VAL A 623 -11.39 19.50 14.03
C VAL A 623 -9.92 19.09 14.03
N SER A 624 -9.30 19.05 12.85
CA SER A 624 -7.86 18.84 12.74
C SER A 624 -7.28 19.84 11.75
N ILE A 625 -6.19 20.49 12.16
CA ILE A 625 -5.44 21.44 11.35
C ILE A 625 -3.98 21.04 11.42
N ASN A 626 -3.35 20.90 10.26
CA ASN A 626 -1.94 20.57 10.11
C ASN A 626 -1.30 21.56 9.14
N ILE A 627 -0.26 22.24 9.58
CA ILE A 627 0.44 23.28 8.80
C ILE A 627 1.93 22.96 8.80
N PRO A 628 2.43 22.19 7.84
CA PRO A 628 3.86 22.03 7.58
C PRO A 628 4.40 23.23 6.80
N LEU A 629 5.41 23.87 7.35
CA LEU A 629 6.24 24.87 6.69
C LEU A 629 7.58 24.22 6.37
N LYS A 630 7.96 24.17 5.11
CA LYS A 630 9.22 23.60 4.65
C LYS A 630 10.10 24.67 4.02
N LEU A 631 11.26 24.89 4.61
CA LEU A 631 12.38 25.66 4.05
C LEU A 631 13.38 24.66 3.49
N TYR A 632 13.72 24.78 2.22
CA TYR A 632 14.76 23.96 1.62
C TYR A 632 15.74 24.81 0.81
N HIS A 633 16.99 24.41 0.90
CA HIS A 633 18.10 24.98 0.16
C HIS A 633 18.66 23.88 -0.76
N GLU A 634 18.71 24.16 -2.04
CA GLU A 634 19.27 23.27 -3.07
C GLU A 634 20.45 23.95 -3.74
N LYS A 635 21.54 23.20 -3.93
CA LYS A 635 22.68 23.57 -4.77
C LYS A 635 22.88 22.47 -5.80
N LEU A 636 22.90 22.86 -7.07
CA LEU A 636 23.07 21.98 -8.20
C LEU A 636 24.31 22.40 -8.98
N HIS A 637 25.18 21.45 -9.28
CA HIS A 637 26.21 21.56 -10.31
C HIS A 637 25.82 20.65 -11.47
N TYR A 638 25.78 21.17 -12.68
CA TYR A 638 25.48 20.45 -13.92
C TYR A 638 26.55 20.78 -14.94
N SER A 639 27.16 19.77 -15.53
CA SER A 639 28.13 19.96 -16.59
C SER A 639 27.93 18.97 -17.74
N ASN A 640 28.05 19.46 -18.96
CA ASN A 640 28.17 18.70 -20.19
C ASN A 640 29.09 19.47 -21.13
N GLN A 641 29.25 19.04 -22.40
CA GLN A 641 30.11 19.71 -23.37
C GLN A 641 29.73 21.18 -23.63
N LEU A 642 28.44 21.52 -23.51
CA LEU A 642 27.91 22.83 -23.87
C LEU A 642 27.72 23.76 -22.66
N ILE A 643 27.50 23.22 -21.50
CA ILE A 643 27.11 23.96 -20.31
C ILE A 643 27.90 23.42 -19.10
N ASP A 644 28.53 24.29 -18.39
CA ASP A 644 29.09 24.04 -17.04
C ASP A 644 28.52 25.10 -16.12
N THR A 645 27.61 24.71 -15.22
CA THR A 645 26.89 25.68 -14.40
C THR A 645 26.62 25.19 -13.00
N THR A 646 26.66 26.13 -12.06
CA THR A 646 26.24 25.92 -10.69
C THR A 646 25.08 26.84 -10.35
N ALA A 647 23.96 26.26 -9.98
CA ALA A 647 22.79 27.01 -9.54
C ALA A 647 22.46 26.71 -8.08
N SER A 648 21.97 27.69 -7.37
CA SER A 648 21.49 27.51 -5.98
C SER A 648 20.16 28.21 -5.80
N ARG A 649 19.33 27.60 -4.95
CA ARG A 649 18.00 28.14 -4.66
C ARG A 649 17.63 27.87 -3.21
N THR A 650 17.05 28.88 -2.58
CA THR A 650 16.34 28.71 -1.30
C THR A 650 14.86 28.95 -1.54
N ASN A 651 14.02 28.03 -1.14
CA ASN A 651 12.59 28.12 -1.36
C ASN A 651 11.81 27.74 -0.09
N VAL A 652 10.67 28.38 0.11
CA VAL A 652 9.72 28.09 1.18
C VAL A 652 8.45 27.55 0.55
N ILE A 653 8.08 26.35 0.93
CA ILE A 653 6.80 25.75 0.52
C ILE A 653 5.97 25.45 1.76
N THR A 654 4.68 25.67 1.63
CA THR A 654 3.73 25.38 2.69
C THR A 654 2.67 24.39 2.21
N ARG A 655 2.09 23.72 3.17
CA ARG A 655 0.91 22.88 3.01
C ARG A 655 -0.05 23.22 4.15
N VAL A 656 -1.33 23.10 3.90
CA VAL A 656 -2.37 23.23 4.93
C VAL A 656 -3.33 22.07 4.76
N ASP A 657 -3.47 21.24 5.79
CA ASP A 657 -4.48 20.21 5.84
C ASP A 657 -5.46 20.56 6.95
N ALA A 658 -6.70 20.85 6.61
CA ALA A 658 -7.77 21.15 7.56
C ALA A 658 -8.91 20.16 7.38
N SER A 659 -9.45 19.64 8.47
CA SER A 659 -10.63 18.77 8.41
C SER A 659 -11.59 19.03 9.57
N PHE A 660 -12.86 18.87 9.28
CA PHE A 660 -13.96 18.91 10.24
C PHE A 660 -14.76 17.62 10.15
N SER A 661 -15.07 17.01 11.27
CA SER A 661 -15.93 15.84 11.36
C SER A 661 -17.07 16.06 12.34
N HIS A 662 -18.25 15.58 11.98
CA HIS A 662 -19.42 15.54 12.84
C HIS A 662 -20.09 14.17 12.76
N SER A 663 -20.49 13.62 13.91
CA SER A 663 -21.25 12.38 13.98
C SER A 663 -22.39 12.51 14.99
N THR A 664 -23.63 12.28 14.55
CA THR A 664 -24.75 12.16 15.49
C THR A 664 -24.63 10.85 16.27
N LEU A 665 -25.16 10.87 17.50
CA LEU A 665 -25.19 9.68 18.36
C LEU A 665 -26.43 8.82 18.04
N GLY A 666 -26.42 7.55 18.46
CA GLY A 666 -27.53 6.63 18.35
C GLY A 666 -27.32 5.51 17.33
N GLU A 667 -28.35 4.69 17.12
CA GLU A 667 -28.28 3.49 16.26
C GLU A 667 -28.13 3.79 14.76
N LYS A 668 -28.56 4.98 14.33
CA LYS A 668 -28.55 5.43 12.93
C LYS A 668 -27.77 6.75 12.77
N PRO A 669 -26.46 6.75 13.06
CA PRO A 669 -25.67 7.99 13.03
C PRO A 669 -25.59 8.58 11.62
N ILE A 670 -25.67 9.90 11.56
CA ILE A 670 -25.24 10.70 10.40
C ILE A 670 -23.79 11.08 10.64
N LYS A 671 -22.92 10.81 9.68
CA LYS A 671 -21.51 11.20 9.71
C LYS A 671 -21.25 12.19 8.59
N LEU A 672 -20.69 13.32 8.95
CA LEU A 672 -20.23 14.36 8.04
C LEU A 672 -18.72 14.50 8.23
N TRP A 673 -17.99 14.55 7.13
CA TRP A 673 -16.58 14.90 7.12
C TRP A 673 -16.31 15.87 5.97
N PHE A 674 -15.63 16.95 6.27
CA PHE A 674 -15.15 17.93 5.30
C PHE A 674 -13.65 18.05 5.43
N SER A 675 -12.95 18.20 4.32
CA SER A 675 -11.50 18.45 4.30
C SER A 675 -11.13 19.50 3.26
N TYR A 676 -10.13 20.26 3.60
CA TYR A 676 -9.42 21.15 2.70
C TYR A 676 -7.94 20.85 2.79
N ASN A 677 -7.30 20.64 1.62
CA ASN A 677 -5.87 20.44 1.54
C ASN A 677 -5.31 21.43 0.51
N PHE A 678 -4.37 22.25 0.97
CA PHE A 678 -3.55 23.11 0.14
C PHE A 678 -2.12 22.61 0.12
N SER A 679 -1.49 22.56 -1.05
CA SER A 679 -0.07 22.18 -1.16
C SER A 679 0.61 22.91 -2.31
N GLN A 680 1.83 23.36 -2.05
CA GLN A 680 2.71 23.93 -3.08
C GLN A 680 3.76 22.92 -3.51
N SER A 681 4.11 22.94 -4.80
CA SER A 681 5.23 22.20 -5.38
C SER A 681 6.10 23.10 -6.25
N SER A 682 7.42 22.93 -6.12
CA SER A 682 8.38 23.70 -6.92
C SER A 682 8.82 22.93 -8.15
N PRO A 683 9.18 23.61 -9.25
CA PRO A 683 9.84 22.97 -10.37
C PRO A 683 11.18 22.35 -9.91
N SER A 684 11.63 21.29 -10.56
CA SER A 684 12.97 20.75 -10.32
C SER A 684 14.05 21.72 -10.79
N MET A 685 15.24 21.66 -10.20
CA MET A 685 16.35 22.52 -10.63
C MET A 685 16.72 22.28 -12.11
N LEU A 686 16.67 21.04 -12.59
CA LEU A 686 16.91 20.71 -14.00
C LEU A 686 15.90 21.34 -14.95
N GLN A 687 14.62 21.44 -14.55
CA GLN A 687 13.62 22.11 -15.35
C GLN A 687 13.85 23.63 -15.49
N LEU A 688 14.57 24.21 -14.52
CA LEU A 688 14.92 25.64 -14.51
C LEU A 688 16.20 25.95 -15.29
N LEU A 689 16.99 24.95 -15.65
CA LEU A 689 18.17 25.14 -16.49
C LEU A 689 17.76 25.09 -17.98
N ASN A 690 18.39 25.91 -18.81
CA ASN A 690 18.16 25.90 -20.26
C ASN A 690 18.95 24.77 -20.95
N ILE A 691 18.66 23.52 -20.52
CA ILE A 691 19.27 22.30 -21.05
C ILE A 691 18.41 21.81 -22.20
N ARG A 692 19.08 21.38 -23.28
CA ARG A 692 18.44 20.74 -24.42
C ARG A 692 18.95 19.30 -24.57
N ASP A 693 18.04 18.33 -24.65
CA ASP A 693 18.35 16.94 -25.00
C ASP A 693 17.65 16.59 -26.32
N ASN A 694 18.39 16.17 -27.32
CA ASN A 694 17.96 15.73 -28.63
C ASN A 694 18.50 14.33 -28.98
N SER A 695 18.79 13.53 -27.98
CA SER A 695 19.29 12.14 -28.16
C SER A 695 18.27 11.23 -28.86
N ASP A 696 16.99 11.53 -28.82
CA ASP A 696 15.93 10.87 -29.61
C ASP A 696 15.65 11.69 -30.90
N PRO A 697 15.64 11.08 -32.10
CA PRO A 697 15.46 11.79 -33.37
C PRO A 697 14.09 12.45 -33.48
N LEU A 698 13.06 11.98 -32.81
CA LEU A 698 11.70 12.53 -32.88
C LEU A 698 11.29 13.34 -31.63
N VAL A 699 12.16 13.43 -30.63
CA VAL A 699 11.83 14.07 -29.33
C VAL A 699 12.98 15.00 -28.93
N ILE A 700 12.66 16.27 -28.73
CA ILE A 700 13.58 17.26 -28.15
C ILE A 700 12.97 17.74 -26.84
N THR A 701 13.77 17.73 -25.75
CA THR A 701 13.35 18.28 -24.46
C THR A 701 14.19 19.51 -24.10
N GLU A 702 13.54 20.52 -23.53
CA GLU A 702 14.17 21.79 -23.13
C GLU A 702 13.74 22.19 -21.72
N GLY A 703 14.59 22.94 -21.01
CA GLY A 703 14.23 23.53 -19.74
C GLY A 703 13.55 24.89 -19.88
N ASN A 704 13.05 25.44 -18.74
CA ASN A 704 12.43 26.76 -18.65
C ASN A 704 12.76 27.47 -17.35
N PRO A 705 13.65 28.50 -17.37
CA PRO A 705 14.05 29.24 -16.17
C PRO A 705 12.91 30.04 -15.51
N HIS A 706 11.81 30.29 -16.22
CA HIS A 706 10.71 31.16 -15.79
C HIS A 706 9.58 30.41 -15.03
N LEU A 707 9.80 29.13 -14.70
CA LEU A 707 8.78 28.35 -14.03
C LEU A 707 8.53 28.84 -12.58
N LYS A 708 7.24 28.93 -12.24
CA LYS A 708 6.74 29.28 -10.91
C LYS A 708 6.33 28.03 -10.14
N ASN A 709 6.23 28.16 -8.81
CA ASN A 709 5.64 27.10 -7.99
C ASN A 709 4.18 26.86 -8.37
N ALA A 710 3.80 25.59 -8.43
CA ALA A 710 2.40 25.21 -8.59
C ALA A 710 1.72 25.11 -7.22
N ALA A 711 0.43 25.48 -7.15
CA ALA A 711 -0.38 25.43 -5.94
C ALA A 711 -1.64 24.58 -6.19
N SER A 712 -1.77 23.52 -5.43
CA SER A 712 -2.92 22.59 -5.52
C SER A 712 -3.88 22.82 -4.37
N HIS A 713 -5.17 22.93 -4.71
CA HIS A 713 -6.30 23.08 -3.78
C HIS A 713 -7.21 21.86 -3.93
N TYR A 714 -7.47 21.18 -2.83
CA TYR A 714 -8.34 20.02 -2.78
C TYR A 714 -9.41 20.21 -1.70
N PHE A 715 -10.66 20.00 -2.09
CA PHE A 715 -11.82 20.01 -1.20
C PHE A 715 -12.46 18.63 -1.20
N GLY A 716 -12.73 18.07 -0.03
CA GLY A 716 -13.39 16.79 0.12
C GLY A 716 -14.61 16.90 1.05
N LEU A 717 -15.73 16.29 0.65
CA LEU A 717 -16.95 16.18 1.43
C LEU A 717 -17.38 14.71 1.47
N TYR A 718 -17.62 14.20 2.65
CA TYR A 718 -18.19 12.87 2.87
C TYR A 718 -19.39 12.98 3.81
N LEU A 719 -20.53 12.43 3.39
CA LEU A 719 -21.74 12.32 4.17
C LEU A 719 -22.20 10.85 4.17
N SER A 720 -22.51 10.29 5.33
CA SER A 720 -23.11 8.97 5.40
C SER A 720 -24.21 8.89 6.44
N LYS A 721 -25.20 8.04 6.15
CA LYS A 721 -26.33 7.78 7.04
C LYS A 721 -26.66 6.30 7.05
N ARG A 722 -26.86 5.75 8.23
CA ARG A 722 -27.44 4.41 8.38
C ARG A 722 -28.94 4.47 8.21
N ILE A 723 -29.47 3.66 7.32
CA ILE A 723 -30.91 3.47 7.05
C ILE A 723 -31.34 2.05 7.44
N PRO A 724 -32.65 1.73 7.53
CA PRO A 724 -33.11 0.40 7.98
C PRO A 724 -32.55 -0.77 7.18
N TYR A 725 -32.34 -0.57 5.88
CA TYR A 725 -31.86 -1.62 4.96
C TYR A 725 -30.43 -1.38 4.47
N GLY A 726 -29.59 -0.68 5.25
CA GLY A 726 -28.18 -0.51 4.88
C GLY A 726 -27.57 0.82 5.27
N ASP A 727 -26.57 1.22 4.50
CA ASP A 727 -25.88 2.50 4.65
C ASP A 727 -25.86 3.22 3.30
N ILE A 728 -26.24 4.50 3.30
CA ILE A 728 -26.06 5.40 2.17
C ILE A 728 -24.87 6.32 2.48
N SER A 729 -24.00 6.52 1.51
CA SER A 729 -22.93 7.50 1.58
C SER A 729 -22.86 8.33 0.30
N PHE A 730 -22.59 9.60 0.48
CA PHE A 730 -22.27 10.56 -0.56
C PHE A 730 -20.83 11.03 -0.34
N GLU A 731 -20.04 11.04 -1.40
CA GLU A 731 -18.68 11.57 -1.40
C GLU A 731 -18.55 12.51 -2.59
N ALA A 732 -17.97 13.69 -2.35
CA ALA A 732 -17.63 14.63 -3.40
C ALA A 732 -16.23 15.22 -3.13
N ASN A 733 -15.44 15.36 -4.19
CA ASN A 733 -14.17 16.05 -4.11
C ASN A 733 -13.95 16.92 -5.34
N HIS A 734 -13.26 18.02 -5.12
CA HIS A 734 -12.87 18.96 -6.17
C HIS A 734 -11.41 19.36 -5.97
N GLN A 735 -10.63 19.29 -7.05
CA GLN A 735 -9.25 19.70 -7.08
C GLN A 735 -8.99 20.63 -8.25
N PHE A 736 -8.28 21.71 -8.02
CA PHE A 736 -7.71 22.55 -9.07
C PHE A 736 -6.27 22.91 -8.72
N VAL A 737 -5.49 23.27 -9.76
CA VAL A 737 -4.08 23.58 -9.59
C VAL A 737 -3.80 24.90 -10.30
N ASP A 738 -3.31 25.87 -9.54
CA ASP A 738 -2.82 27.14 -10.07
C ASP A 738 -1.35 27.01 -10.46
N ASN A 739 -0.94 27.62 -11.56
CA ASN A 739 0.40 27.54 -12.12
C ASN A 739 0.88 26.09 -12.27
N GLN A 740 0.03 25.16 -12.69
CA GLN A 740 0.42 23.76 -12.89
C GLN A 740 1.61 23.67 -13.84
N ILE A 741 2.69 23.00 -13.42
CA ILE A 741 3.81 22.73 -14.30
C ILE A 741 3.40 21.59 -15.24
N ALA A 742 3.19 21.92 -16.51
CA ALA A 742 2.84 20.99 -17.57
C ALA A 742 3.82 21.14 -18.73
N THR A 743 3.83 20.16 -19.62
CA THR A 743 4.76 20.16 -20.76
C THR A 743 4.05 20.71 -21.98
N SER A 744 4.46 21.88 -22.47
CA SER A 744 4.06 22.40 -23.78
C SER A 744 4.80 21.65 -24.88
N ARG A 745 4.20 21.62 -26.09
CA ARG A 745 4.77 20.90 -27.23
C ARG A 745 4.68 21.74 -28.51
N VAL A 746 5.77 21.69 -29.26
CA VAL A 746 5.87 22.23 -30.62
C VAL A 746 6.10 21.07 -31.56
N TYR A 747 5.25 20.88 -32.54
CA TYR A 747 5.28 19.78 -33.48
C TYR A 747 5.71 20.22 -34.87
N ASN A 748 6.72 19.57 -35.44
CA ASN A 748 7.13 19.75 -36.81
C ASN A 748 6.38 18.73 -37.68
N ARG A 749 5.53 19.24 -38.62
CA ARG A 749 4.70 18.37 -39.45
C ARG A 749 5.49 17.61 -40.50
N LEU A 750 6.60 18.17 -40.98
CA LEU A 750 7.40 17.57 -42.06
C LEU A 750 8.23 16.39 -41.59
N SER A 751 8.70 16.43 -40.31
CA SER A 751 9.58 15.40 -39.77
C SER A 751 8.88 14.56 -38.70
N GLY A 752 7.81 15.07 -38.09
CA GLY A 752 7.16 14.45 -36.95
C GLY A 752 7.89 14.68 -35.62
N VAL A 753 8.94 15.51 -35.61
CA VAL A 753 9.69 15.87 -34.39
C VAL A 753 8.80 16.68 -33.46
N THR A 754 8.81 16.32 -32.18
CA THR A 754 8.09 17.06 -31.14
C THR A 754 9.07 17.64 -30.15
N ARG A 755 9.06 18.94 -29.95
CA ARG A 755 9.82 19.67 -28.95
C ARG A 755 8.96 19.89 -27.70
N TYR A 756 9.41 19.46 -26.57
CA TYR A 756 8.78 19.56 -25.26
C TYR A 756 9.47 20.57 -24.37
N ARG A 757 8.69 21.46 -23.75
CA ARG A 757 9.19 22.45 -22.78
C ARG A 757 8.22 22.57 -21.60
N PRO A 758 8.68 22.53 -20.34
CA PRO A 758 7.80 22.74 -19.19
C PRO A 758 7.35 24.21 -19.13
N GLN A 759 6.05 24.40 -18.83
CA GLN A 759 5.42 25.73 -18.67
C GLN A 759 4.40 25.69 -17.55
N ASN A 760 4.09 26.85 -16.96
CA ASN A 760 2.98 26.98 -16.03
C ASN A 760 1.68 27.18 -16.79
N ILE A 761 0.68 26.36 -16.48
CA ILE A 761 -0.62 26.38 -17.13
C ILE A 761 -1.71 26.41 -16.06
N ASP A 762 -2.72 27.26 -16.23
CA ASP A 762 -3.88 27.36 -15.36
C ASP A 762 -5.12 26.72 -15.98
N GLY A 763 -6.09 26.42 -15.13
CA GLY A 763 -7.42 25.97 -15.54
C GLY A 763 -7.65 24.46 -15.51
N ASN A 764 -6.66 23.66 -15.15
CA ASN A 764 -6.83 22.22 -14.90
C ASN A 764 -7.62 22.00 -13.62
N ASN A 765 -8.69 21.22 -13.69
CA ASN A 765 -9.47 20.85 -12.52
C ASN A 765 -10.09 19.46 -12.67
N THR A 766 -10.38 18.86 -11.55
CA THR A 766 -11.02 17.55 -11.46
C THR A 766 -12.08 17.58 -10.38
N THR A 767 -13.29 17.16 -10.70
CA THR A 767 -14.40 16.98 -9.77
C THR A 767 -14.87 15.54 -9.82
N ARG A 768 -15.01 14.92 -8.66
CA ARG A 768 -15.59 13.57 -8.54
C ARG A 768 -16.72 13.63 -7.52
N ALA A 769 -17.83 12.99 -7.83
CA ALA A 769 -18.92 12.80 -6.89
C ALA A 769 -19.44 11.37 -7.00
N SER A 770 -19.80 10.77 -5.87
CA SER A 770 -20.39 9.44 -5.85
C SER A 770 -21.45 9.29 -4.77
N VAL A 771 -22.48 8.51 -5.07
CA VAL A 771 -23.49 8.04 -4.12
C VAL A 771 -23.38 6.53 -4.08
N ARG A 772 -23.24 5.98 -2.88
CA ARG A 772 -23.16 4.53 -2.68
C ARG A 772 -24.22 4.09 -1.67
N TRP A 773 -24.94 3.04 -2.03
CA TRP A 773 -25.83 2.33 -1.14
C TRP A 773 -25.32 0.89 -0.93
N ASN A 774 -25.00 0.54 0.33
CA ASN A 774 -24.68 -0.83 0.73
C ASN A 774 -25.87 -1.40 1.49
N GLY A 775 -26.59 -2.34 0.86
CA GLY A 775 -27.76 -2.98 1.44
C GLY A 775 -27.39 -3.99 2.53
N ARG A 776 -28.19 -4.01 3.59
CA ARG A 776 -28.12 -4.99 4.68
C ARG A 776 -29.48 -5.65 4.83
N PHE A 777 -29.57 -6.89 4.39
CA PHE A 777 -30.80 -7.67 4.45
C PHE A 777 -30.68 -8.73 5.54
N LYS A 778 -31.76 -8.99 6.27
CA LYS A 778 -31.81 -10.09 7.25
C LYS A 778 -31.74 -11.43 6.51
N ARG A 779 -30.78 -12.27 6.86
CA ARG A 779 -30.66 -13.62 6.31
C ARG A 779 -31.78 -14.49 6.90
N LYS A 780 -32.86 -14.71 6.17
CA LYS A 780 -33.96 -15.59 6.56
C LYS A 780 -34.24 -16.59 5.44
N GLY A 781 -34.34 -17.88 5.80
CA GLY A 781 -34.69 -18.94 4.86
C GLY A 781 -33.54 -19.40 3.97
N LYS A 782 -33.86 -20.36 3.08
CA LYS A 782 -32.94 -20.99 2.12
C LYS A 782 -32.64 -20.08 0.91
N ILE A 783 -33.48 -19.07 0.69
CA ILE A 783 -33.30 -18.05 -0.37
C ILE A 783 -33.23 -16.68 0.32
N HIS A 784 -32.14 -15.98 0.16
CA HIS A 784 -31.98 -14.63 0.71
C HIS A 784 -30.90 -13.84 -0.04
N ILE A 785 -31.03 -12.50 -0.03
CA ILE A 785 -29.98 -11.60 -0.50
C ILE A 785 -28.87 -11.60 0.53
N SER A 786 -27.67 -12.03 0.13
CA SER A 786 -26.49 -12.09 1.00
C SER A 786 -25.78 -10.75 1.09
N ASN A 787 -25.72 -10.02 -0.02
CA ASN A 787 -25.15 -8.66 -0.12
C ASN A 787 -25.80 -7.89 -1.27
N PHE A 788 -25.82 -6.57 -1.14
CA PHE A 788 -26.21 -5.65 -2.19
C PHE A 788 -25.33 -4.40 -2.10
N SER A 789 -24.84 -3.91 -3.23
CA SER A 789 -24.18 -2.62 -3.34
C SER A 789 -24.53 -1.97 -4.66
N ASN A 790 -24.85 -0.69 -4.63
CA ASN A 790 -24.98 0.12 -5.84
C ASN A 790 -24.22 1.43 -5.64
N GLN A 791 -23.46 1.83 -6.64
CA GLN A 791 -22.71 3.06 -6.65
C GLN A 791 -22.87 3.78 -7.98
N TRP A 792 -23.30 5.01 -7.92
CA TRP A 792 -23.22 5.97 -9.01
C TRP A 792 -22.04 6.90 -8.79
N SER A 793 -21.25 7.13 -9.83
CA SER A 793 -20.11 8.05 -9.79
C SER A 793 -20.11 8.94 -11.01
N VAL A 794 -19.83 10.22 -10.79
CA VAL A 794 -19.60 11.22 -11.83
C VAL A 794 -18.15 11.70 -11.68
N HIS A 795 -17.41 11.72 -12.76
CA HIS A 795 -16.07 12.29 -12.80
C HIS A 795 -16.00 13.30 -13.95
N LEU A 796 -15.75 14.55 -13.58
CA LEU A 796 -15.59 15.68 -14.50
C LEU A 796 -14.14 16.11 -14.45
N ASN A 797 -13.48 16.15 -15.62
CA ASN A 797 -12.08 16.52 -15.73
C ASN A 797 -11.93 17.55 -16.83
N LYS A 798 -11.38 18.72 -16.52
CA LYS A 798 -10.96 19.73 -17.49
C LYS A 798 -9.44 19.70 -17.58
N ASN A 799 -8.93 19.30 -18.73
CA ASN A 799 -7.52 19.30 -19.06
C ASN A 799 -7.22 20.48 -19.98
N VAL A 800 -6.28 21.30 -19.58
CA VAL A 800 -5.75 22.41 -20.36
C VAL A 800 -4.30 22.09 -20.71
N ASP A 801 -3.93 22.27 -21.97
CA ASP A 801 -2.57 22.04 -22.46
C ASP A 801 -2.15 23.11 -23.43
N LEU A 802 -0.86 23.27 -23.68
CA LEU A 802 -0.30 24.21 -24.67
C LEU A 802 0.35 23.43 -25.80
N SER A 803 -0.11 23.64 -26.99
CA SER A 803 0.49 23.01 -28.16
C SER A 803 0.50 24.00 -29.33
N THR A 804 1.51 23.89 -30.22
CA THR A 804 1.58 24.60 -31.48
C THR A 804 2.32 23.75 -32.52
N THR A 805 2.32 24.18 -33.77
CA THR A 805 3.19 23.64 -34.82
C THR A 805 4.28 24.64 -35.15
N GLU A 806 5.40 24.22 -35.75
CA GLU A 806 6.52 25.11 -36.05
C GLU A 806 6.14 26.22 -37.05
N GLU A 807 5.10 26.02 -37.85
CA GLU A 807 4.55 27.02 -38.77
C GLU A 807 3.81 28.16 -38.06
N ASN A 808 3.41 27.96 -36.80
CA ASN A 808 2.67 28.92 -36.00
C ASN A 808 3.40 29.20 -34.68
N THR A 809 3.87 30.44 -34.50
CA THR A 809 4.65 30.87 -33.34
C THR A 809 3.82 31.00 -32.07
N ASP A 810 2.49 31.09 -32.16
CA ASP A 810 1.63 31.29 -30.99
C ASP A 810 1.14 29.99 -30.42
N PHE A 811 1.43 29.79 -29.12
CA PHE A 811 0.88 28.68 -28.38
C PHE A 811 -0.62 28.84 -28.18
N THR A 812 -1.34 27.81 -28.50
CA THR A 812 -2.79 27.76 -28.28
C THR A 812 -3.15 26.80 -27.16
N GLN A 813 -4.15 27.19 -26.38
CA GLN A 813 -4.68 26.34 -25.32
C GLN A 813 -5.60 25.28 -25.93
N SER A 814 -5.20 24.03 -25.82
CA SER A 814 -6.07 22.89 -26.05
C SER A 814 -6.81 22.58 -24.77
N VAL A 815 -8.14 22.70 -24.79
CA VAL A 815 -8.99 22.40 -23.63
C VAL A 815 -9.86 21.21 -23.96
N VAL A 816 -9.68 20.12 -23.20
CA VAL A 816 -10.54 18.93 -23.29
C VAL A 816 -11.29 18.74 -21.98
N ARG A 817 -12.61 18.57 -22.08
CA ARG A 817 -13.50 18.29 -20.97
C ARG A 817 -13.99 16.86 -21.06
N ASN A 818 -13.58 16.04 -20.10
CA ASN A 818 -13.99 14.65 -19.98
C ASN A 818 -15.06 14.52 -18.91
N ARG A 819 -16.14 13.83 -19.23
CA ARG A 819 -17.26 13.51 -18.34
C ARG A 819 -17.46 12.02 -18.33
N TYR A 820 -17.31 11.41 -17.15
CA TYR A 820 -17.54 10.00 -16.96
C TYR A 820 -18.74 9.82 -16.05
N LEU A 821 -19.67 8.97 -16.45
CA LEU A 821 -20.76 8.50 -15.59
C LEU A 821 -20.62 7.00 -15.45
N THR A 822 -20.47 6.54 -14.22
CA THR A 822 -20.28 5.12 -13.94
C THR A 822 -21.35 4.64 -12.95
N ASN A 823 -21.99 3.53 -13.26
CA ASN A 823 -22.81 2.77 -12.30
C ASN A 823 -22.15 1.41 -12.06
N MET A 824 -21.98 1.07 -10.77
CA MET A 824 -21.52 -0.25 -10.34
C MET A 824 -22.58 -0.84 -9.43
N THR A 825 -23.12 -2.02 -9.79
CA THR A 825 -24.12 -2.75 -9.02
C THR A 825 -23.62 -4.15 -8.69
N GLY A 826 -23.64 -4.51 -7.42
CA GLY A 826 -23.31 -5.85 -6.95
C GLY A 826 -24.47 -6.45 -6.16
N ILE A 827 -24.90 -7.67 -6.54
CA ILE A 827 -25.97 -8.40 -5.85
C ILE A 827 -25.46 -9.81 -5.56
N GLY A 828 -25.52 -10.23 -4.31
CA GLY A 828 -25.28 -11.61 -3.91
C GLY A 828 -26.58 -12.26 -3.44
N ILE A 829 -26.90 -13.39 -4.01
CA ILE A 829 -28.07 -14.21 -3.66
C ILE A 829 -27.60 -15.58 -3.19
N SER A 830 -28.07 -15.99 -2.03
CA SER A 830 -27.90 -17.38 -1.56
C SER A 830 -29.15 -18.15 -1.85
N LEU A 831 -29.03 -19.25 -2.57
CA LEU A 831 -30.12 -20.09 -3.04
C LEU A 831 -29.79 -21.58 -2.73
N TYR A 832 -30.41 -22.21 -1.72
CA TYR A 832 -30.21 -23.62 -1.36
C TYR A 832 -28.75 -24.06 -1.24
N GLY A 833 -27.85 -23.15 -0.73
CA GLY A 833 -26.41 -23.44 -0.60
C GLY A 833 -25.57 -23.00 -1.81
N ILE A 834 -26.20 -22.59 -2.91
CA ILE A 834 -25.53 -21.93 -4.04
C ILE A 834 -25.42 -20.43 -3.73
N LEU A 835 -24.23 -19.88 -3.87
CA LEU A 835 -24.00 -18.43 -3.82
C LEU A 835 -23.83 -17.91 -5.25
N LEU A 836 -24.78 -17.09 -5.68
CA LEU A 836 -24.73 -16.34 -6.93
C LEU A 836 -24.35 -14.90 -6.61
N VAL A 837 -23.25 -14.40 -7.18
CA VAL A 837 -22.85 -13.00 -7.08
C VAL A 837 -22.81 -12.42 -8.49
N THR A 838 -23.67 -11.43 -8.73
CA THR A 838 -23.71 -10.68 -9.99
C THR A 838 -23.13 -9.28 -9.75
N ASN A 839 -22.16 -8.90 -10.57
CA ASN A 839 -21.61 -7.55 -10.61
C ASN A 839 -21.85 -6.98 -12.01
N ALA A 840 -22.44 -5.80 -12.09
CA ALA A 840 -22.64 -5.05 -13.32
C ALA A 840 -21.95 -3.70 -13.22
N GLU A 841 -21.25 -3.31 -14.28
CA GLU A 841 -20.63 -1.99 -14.43
C GLU A 841 -21.07 -1.42 -15.77
N VAL A 842 -21.56 -0.19 -15.75
CA VAL A 842 -21.85 0.60 -16.94
C VAL A 842 -21.08 1.90 -16.82
N GLU A 843 -20.23 2.19 -17.79
CA GLU A 843 -19.48 3.43 -17.87
C GLU A 843 -19.79 4.14 -19.18
N PHE A 844 -20.16 5.39 -19.08
CA PHE A 844 -20.28 6.30 -20.21
C PHE A 844 -19.21 7.39 -20.13
N ARG A 845 -18.49 7.60 -21.21
CA ARG A 845 -17.49 8.65 -21.37
C ARG A 845 -17.93 9.60 -22.47
N HIS A 846 -17.94 10.89 -22.14
CA HIS A 846 -18.17 11.97 -23.12
C HIS A 846 -17.03 12.97 -23.02
N SER A 847 -16.29 13.16 -24.12
CA SER A 847 -15.17 14.09 -24.18
C SER A 847 -15.43 15.13 -25.27
N THR A 848 -15.31 16.41 -24.91
CA THR A 848 -15.45 17.56 -25.82
C THR A 848 -14.17 18.38 -25.79
N GLY A 849 -13.77 18.91 -26.96
CA GLY A 849 -12.59 19.78 -27.10
C GLY A 849 -12.97 21.18 -27.63
N ASN A 850 -12.06 22.15 -27.43
CA ASN A 850 -12.22 23.51 -27.98
C ASN A 850 -11.62 23.67 -29.38
N SER A 851 -10.90 22.66 -29.88
CA SER A 851 -10.40 22.68 -31.25
C SER A 851 -11.57 22.56 -32.25
N PRO A 852 -11.63 23.36 -33.34
CA PRO A 852 -12.70 23.25 -34.33
C PRO A 852 -12.80 21.90 -35.04
N ARG A 853 -11.73 21.11 -35.02
CA ARG A 853 -11.66 19.77 -35.61
C ARG A 853 -11.81 18.65 -34.60
N PHE A 854 -11.92 18.97 -33.31
CA PHE A 854 -12.13 17.93 -32.26
C PHE A 854 -13.50 17.29 -32.48
N GLN A 855 -13.49 15.98 -32.71
CA GLN A 855 -14.72 15.21 -32.78
C GLN A 855 -15.10 14.74 -31.36
N ASP A 856 -16.32 15.03 -30.95
CA ASP A 856 -16.84 14.59 -29.67
C ASP A 856 -16.71 13.07 -29.55
N ILE A 857 -16.09 12.63 -28.47
CA ILE A 857 -15.88 11.22 -28.18
C ILE A 857 -16.98 10.74 -27.26
N ASN A 858 -17.79 9.80 -27.73
CA ASN A 858 -18.79 9.11 -26.95
C ASN A 858 -18.44 7.63 -26.87
N ALA A 859 -18.00 7.17 -25.70
CA ALA A 859 -17.62 5.78 -25.50
C ALA A 859 -18.40 5.16 -24.37
N TRP A 860 -18.77 3.91 -24.55
CA TRP A 860 -19.47 3.09 -23.55
C TRP A 860 -18.68 1.85 -23.24
N LYS A 861 -18.71 1.46 -21.98
CA LYS A 861 -18.28 0.16 -21.49
C LYS A 861 -19.42 -0.44 -20.67
N VAL A 862 -19.82 -1.66 -21.01
CA VAL A 862 -20.77 -2.44 -20.21
C VAL A 862 -20.08 -3.74 -19.84
N GLN A 863 -20.06 -4.06 -18.56
CA GLN A 863 -19.51 -5.28 -18.02
C GLN A 863 -20.54 -5.94 -17.12
N ILE A 864 -20.79 -7.23 -17.30
CA ILE A 864 -21.62 -8.06 -16.43
C ILE A 864 -20.82 -9.29 -16.05
N GLY A 865 -20.58 -9.49 -14.76
CA GLY A 865 -19.91 -10.64 -14.21
C GLY A 865 -20.81 -11.43 -13.27
N ASN A 866 -20.87 -12.74 -13.45
CA ASN A 866 -21.57 -13.68 -12.58
C ASN A 866 -20.58 -14.64 -11.97
N THR A 867 -20.53 -14.72 -10.64
CA THR A 867 -19.78 -15.73 -9.91
C THR A 867 -20.76 -16.69 -9.25
N ILE A 868 -20.69 -17.95 -9.58
CA ILE A 868 -21.49 -19.02 -9.01
C ILE A 868 -20.58 -19.87 -8.13
N LYS A 869 -20.94 -20.05 -6.85
CA LYS A 869 -20.21 -20.94 -5.93
C LYS A 869 -21.17 -21.92 -5.29
N TYR A 870 -20.79 -23.19 -5.34
CA TYR A 870 -21.54 -24.27 -4.73
C TYR A 870 -20.61 -25.15 -3.90
N GLU A 871 -20.99 -25.41 -2.65
CA GLU A 871 -20.27 -26.31 -1.75
C GLU A 871 -21.20 -27.40 -1.26
N TYR A 872 -20.84 -28.65 -1.56
CA TYR A 872 -21.58 -29.82 -1.10
C TYR A 872 -20.63 -30.89 -0.58
N LYS A 873 -20.74 -31.22 0.71
CA LYS A 873 -19.84 -32.15 1.39
C LYS A 873 -18.37 -31.76 1.18
N SER A 874 -17.61 -32.60 0.49
CA SER A 874 -16.19 -32.41 0.18
C SER A 874 -15.93 -31.73 -1.18
N TRP A 875 -16.98 -31.40 -1.92
CA TRP A 875 -16.87 -30.76 -3.23
C TRP A 875 -17.13 -29.27 -3.16
N ARG A 876 -16.31 -28.52 -3.87
CA ARG A 876 -16.51 -27.09 -4.14
C ARG A 876 -16.45 -26.89 -5.64
N ALA A 877 -17.46 -26.29 -6.22
CA ALA A 877 -17.47 -25.85 -7.60
C ALA A 877 -17.63 -24.33 -7.62
N SER A 878 -16.86 -23.66 -8.45
CA SER A 878 -17.03 -22.23 -8.74
C SER A 878 -16.89 -21.97 -10.22
N SER A 879 -17.70 -21.03 -10.72
CA SER A 879 -17.59 -20.50 -12.08
C SER A 879 -17.69 -19.00 -12.03
N GLU A 880 -16.84 -18.34 -12.81
CA GLU A 880 -16.89 -16.90 -13.07
C GLU A 880 -17.10 -16.69 -14.55
N ILE A 881 -18.20 -16.04 -14.90
CA ILE A 881 -18.55 -15.68 -16.28
C ILE A 881 -18.62 -14.17 -16.33
N LYS A 882 -17.77 -13.54 -17.13
CA LYS A 882 -17.69 -12.10 -17.32
C LYS A 882 -17.89 -11.77 -18.79
N TYR A 883 -18.92 -10.99 -19.08
CA TYR A 883 -19.13 -10.41 -20.40
C TYR A 883 -18.80 -8.92 -20.35
N GLU A 884 -18.01 -8.46 -21.31
CA GLU A 884 -17.57 -7.08 -21.40
C GLU A 884 -17.70 -6.60 -22.84
N ARG A 885 -18.28 -5.42 -23.07
CA ARG A 885 -18.45 -4.85 -24.40
C ARG A 885 -18.18 -3.36 -24.36
N TYR A 886 -17.54 -2.91 -25.42
CA TYR A 886 -17.16 -1.53 -25.65
C TYR A 886 -17.83 -0.98 -26.92
N TRP A 887 -18.07 0.33 -26.97
CA TRP A 887 -18.54 1.06 -28.14
C TRP A 887 -17.89 2.44 -28.17
N GLY A 888 -17.76 3.04 -29.39
CA GLY A 888 -17.22 4.37 -29.58
C GLY A 888 -15.71 4.45 -29.59
N TYR A 889 -15.03 3.29 -29.74
CA TYR A 889 -13.59 3.24 -29.97
C TYR A 889 -13.30 3.30 -31.47
N ASN A 890 -12.24 4.04 -31.88
CA ASN A 890 -11.85 4.15 -33.27
C ASN A 890 -11.30 2.84 -33.81
N HIS A 891 -10.59 2.09 -32.96
CA HIS A 891 -10.06 0.80 -33.32
C HIS A 891 -11.14 -0.28 -33.30
N SER A 892 -11.62 -0.68 -34.48
CA SER A 892 -12.73 -1.65 -34.65
C SER A 892 -12.60 -2.94 -33.81
N PRO A 893 -11.41 -3.57 -33.63
CA PRO A 893 -11.28 -4.75 -32.78
C PRO A 893 -11.61 -4.51 -31.30
N MET A 894 -11.57 -3.26 -30.81
CA MET A 894 -11.94 -2.91 -29.45
C MET A 894 -13.44 -2.87 -29.21
N ASN A 895 -14.25 -2.62 -30.24
CA ASN A 895 -15.71 -2.53 -30.12
C ASN A 895 -16.41 -3.90 -30.08
N LYS A 896 -15.67 -4.98 -29.82
CA LYS A 896 -16.23 -6.35 -29.75
C LYS A 896 -16.62 -6.70 -28.32
N GLY A 897 -17.65 -7.58 -28.22
CA GLY A 897 -17.95 -8.27 -26.98
C GLY A 897 -16.87 -9.28 -26.65
N LEU A 898 -16.43 -9.30 -25.40
CA LEU A 898 -15.45 -10.21 -24.86
C LEU A 898 -16.12 -11.07 -23.79
N LEU A 899 -15.97 -12.38 -23.88
CA LEU A 899 -16.49 -13.33 -22.91
C LEU A 899 -15.35 -14.06 -22.22
N LEU A 900 -15.21 -13.84 -20.90
CA LEU A 900 -14.31 -14.59 -20.05
C LEU A 900 -15.12 -15.62 -19.26
N CYS A 901 -14.69 -16.86 -19.28
CA CYS A 901 -15.28 -17.92 -18.48
C CYS A 901 -14.18 -18.70 -17.78
N ASN A 902 -14.18 -18.62 -16.46
CA ASN A 902 -13.28 -19.36 -15.58
C ASN A 902 -14.07 -20.37 -14.77
N MET A 903 -13.53 -21.58 -14.58
CA MET A 903 -14.16 -22.63 -13.80
C MET A 903 -13.16 -23.27 -12.85
N GLU A 904 -13.62 -23.65 -11.68
CA GLU A 904 -12.84 -24.36 -10.68
C GLU A 904 -13.68 -25.46 -10.06
N LEU A 905 -13.14 -26.66 -10.00
CA LEU A 905 -13.72 -27.79 -9.27
C LEU A 905 -12.69 -28.31 -8.29
N VAL A 906 -13.02 -28.31 -7.00
CA VAL A 906 -12.15 -28.79 -5.92
C VAL A 906 -12.82 -29.93 -5.18
N ARG A 907 -12.07 -31.02 -4.98
CA ARG A 907 -12.46 -32.08 -4.05
C ARG A 907 -11.50 -32.09 -2.88
N LYS A 908 -12.04 -31.89 -1.68
CA LYS A 908 -11.29 -31.86 -0.42
C LYS A 908 -11.27 -33.22 0.23
N PHE A 909 -10.10 -33.71 0.58
CA PHE A 909 -9.85 -34.87 1.43
C PHE A 909 -9.22 -34.41 2.76
N SER A 910 -9.04 -35.31 3.71
CA SER A 910 -8.47 -34.94 5.00
C SER A 910 -7.03 -34.42 4.90
N LYS A 911 -6.22 -34.97 4.01
CA LYS A 911 -4.80 -34.63 3.85
C LYS A 911 -4.44 -34.04 2.49
N CYS A 912 -5.35 -34.08 1.51
CA CYS A 912 -5.08 -33.53 0.18
C CYS A 912 -6.33 -32.89 -0.43
N ASP A 913 -6.12 -31.95 -1.33
CA ASP A 913 -7.15 -31.35 -2.18
C ASP A 913 -6.77 -31.61 -3.65
N LEU A 914 -7.73 -32.03 -4.45
CA LEU A 914 -7.61 -32.09 -5.91
C LEU A 914 -8.38 -30.92 -6.50
N LYS A 915 -7.75 -30.18 -7.40
CA LYS A 915 -8.34 -29.01 -8.06
C LYS A 915 -8.17 -29.13 -9.56
N LEU A 916 -9.27 -28.93 -10.29
CA LEU A 916 -9.28 -28.70 -11.72
C LEU A 916 -9.65 -27.23 -11.98
N GLU A 917 -8.82 -26.53 -12.73
CA GLU A 917 -8.96 -25.10 -13.04
C GLU A 917 -8.98 -24.90 -14.55
N VAL A 918 -9.98 -24.18 -15.05
CA VAL A 918 -10.11 -23.73 -16.43
C VAL A 918 -10.06 -22.20 -16.42
N TYR A 919 -9.12 -21.63 -17.14
CA TYR A 919 -8.99 -20.19 -17.33
C TYR A 919 -9.32 -19.81 -18.77
N ASP A 920 -10.14 -18.75 -18.94
CA ASP A 920 -10.59 -18.20 -20.23
C ASP A 920 -10.98 -19.27 -21.26
N LEU A 921 -11.98 -20.09 -20.90
CA LEU A 921 -12.46 -21.20 -21.70
C LEU A 921 -12.62 -20.85 -23.20
N PHE A 922 -13.10 -19.65 -23.50
CA PHE A 922 -13.39 -19.20 -24.87
C PHE A 922 -12.18 -18.51 -25.56
N ASN A 923 -11.09 -18.26 -24.83
CA ASN A 923 -9.87 -17.57 -25.32
C ASN A 923 -10.19 -16.23 -26.03
N GLN A 924 -11.08 -15.44 -25.44
CA GLN A 924 -11.55 -14.19 -26.04
C GLN A 924 -11.09 -12.94 -25.28
N TYR A 925 -10.62 -13.09 -24.06
CA TYR A 925 -10.30 -11.96 -23.21
C TYR A 925 -9.05 -11.21 -23.73
N LYS A 926 -9.07 -9.87 -23.65
CA LYS A 926 -7.99 -8.97 -24.08
C LYS A 926 -7.96 -7.77 -23.13
N GLY A 927 -6.79 -7.23 -22.89
CA GLY A 927 -6.62 -5.95 -22.17
C GLY A 927 -6.88 -4.77 -23.11
N VAL A 928 -7.99 -4.07 -22.90
CA VAL A 928 -8.38 -2.89 -23.71
C VAL A 928 -8.43 -1.70 -22.79
N ASP A 929 -7.78 -0.60 -23.18
CA ASP A 929 -7.81 0.67 -22.45
C ASP A 929 -7.91 1.87 -23.40
N MET A 930 -8.47 2.99 -22.90
CA MET A 930 -8.57 4.27 -23.60
C MET A 930 -8.32 5.43 -22.64
N TYR A 931 -7.47 6.34 -23.06
CA TYR A 931 -7.15 7.56 -22.35
C TYR A 931 -7.33 8.79 -23.25
N VAL A 932 -7.93 9.87 -22.71
CA VAL A 932 -8.14 11.13 -23.44
C VAL A 932 -7.74 12.31 -22.54
N ASN A 933 -6.91 13.20 -23.06
CA ASN A 933 -6.51 14.44 -22.39
C ASN A 933 -6.43 15.61 -23.39
N GLY A 934 -5.87 16.76 -23.00
CA GLY A 934 -5.67 17.93 -23.88
C GLY A 934 -4.69 17.69 -25.03
N GLN A 935 -3.82 16.68 -24.91
CA GLN A 935 -2.80 16.36 -25.91
C GLN A 935 -3.28 15.38 -26.96
N GLY A 936 -4.22 14.48 -26.60
CA GLY A 936 -4.66 13.48 -27.54
C GLY A 936 -5.57 12.41 -26.94
N LYS A 937 -5.84 11.42 -27.76
CA LYS A 937 -6.54 10.19 -27.45
C LYS A 937 -5.62 9.01 -27.72
N ILE A 938 -5.50 8.11 -26.79
CA ILE A 938 -4.71 6.88 -26.90
C ILE A 938 -5.62 5.69 -26.63
N GLU A 939 -5.63 4.73 -27.53
CA GLU A 939 -6.31 3.44 -27.40
C GLU A 939 -5.28 2.31 -27.43
N THR A 940 -5.32 1.38 -26.49
CA THR A 940 -4.36 0.27 -26.40
C THR A 940 -5.05 -1.08 -26.32
N ILE A 941 -4.44 -2.08 -26.94
CA ILE A 941 -4.73 -3.50 -26.74
C ILE A 941 -3.45 -4.17 -26.26
N THR A 942 -3.51 -4.78 -25.10
CA THR A 942 -2.36 -5.52 -24.52
C THR A 942 -2.70 -7.00 -24.39
N ASN A 943 -1.72 -7.88 -24.64
CA ASN A 943 -1.89 -9.31 -24.41
C ASN A 943 -2.15 -9.58 -22.92
N ILE A 944 -2.83 -10.68 -22.69
CA ILE A 944 -3.07 -11.25 -21.37
C ILE A 944 -2.74 -12.74 -21.40
N LEU A 945 -2.78 -13.38 -20.25
CA LEU A 945 -2.62 -14.82 -20.13
C LEU A 945 -3.59 -15.57 -21.05
N ARG A 946 -3.08 -16.50 -21.86
CA ARG A 946 -3.88 -17.35 -22.75
C ARG A 946 -4.64 -18.41 -21.94
N ARG A 947 -5.72 -18.95 -22.52
CA ARG A 947 -6.52 -20.02 -21.92
C ARG A 947 -5.65 -21.23 -21.52
N TYR A 948 -6.02 -21.85 -20.43
CA TYR A 948 -5.43 -23.13 -20.00
C TYR A 948 -6.41 -23.96 -19.19
N LEU A 949 -6.18 -25.27 -19.18
CA LEU A 949 -6.74 -26.24 -18.26
C LEU A 949 -5.60 -26.71 -17.36
N MET A 950 -5.77 -26.68 -16.02
CA MET A 950 -4.76 -27.10 -15.07
C MET A 950 -5.34 -28.04 -14.02
N PHE A 951 -4.65 -29.16 -13.79
CA PHE A 951 -4.88 -30.04 -12.67
C PHE A 951 -3.88 -29.71 -11.56
N GLN A 952 -4.35 -29.61 -10.31
CA GLN A 952 -3.53 -29.30 -9.14
C GLN A 952 -3.80 -30.29 -8.03
N LEU A 953 -2.73 -30.73 -7.37
CA LEU A 953 -2.75 -31.54 -6.15
C LEU A 953 -2.12 -30.73 -5.03
N THR A 954 -2.87 -30.52 -3.93
CA THR A 954 -2.37 -29.90 -2.69
C THR A 954 -2.32 -30.96 -1.61
N TYR A 955 -1.16 -31.21 -1.04
CA TYR A 955 -0.97 -32.08 0.13
C TYR A 955 -0.80 -31.23 1.38
N LYS A 956 -1.56 -31.54 2.44
CA LYS A 956 -1.55 -30.82 3.72
C LYS A 956 -0.82 -31.63 4.77
N PHE A 957 0.18 -31.02 5.40
CA PHE A 957 0.91 -31.62 6.51
C PHE A 957 0.72 -30.78 7.77
N ASN A 958 0.40 -31.44 8.84
CA ASN A 958 0.26 -30.86 10.17
C ASN A 958 0.81 -31.83 11.21
N ASN A 959 1.46 -31.27 12.22
CA ASN A 959 1.91 -32.07 13.34
C ASN A 959 0.70 -32.31 14.27
N LYS A 960 0.05 -33.50 14.14
CA LYS A 960 -0.79 -34.01 15.19
C LYS A 960 0.13 -34.68 16.23
N LYS A 961 0.36 -34.04 17.35
CA LYS A 961 0.69 -34.80 18.54
C LYS A 961 -0.58 -35.41 19.15
#